data_8b2f5aff3915351e4803ea903eb24b15
#
_entry.id   8b2f5aff3915351e4803ea903eb24b15
#
_cell.length_a   1.000
_cell.length_b   1.000
_cell.length_c   1.000
_cell.angle_alpha   90.00
_cell.angle_beta   90.00
_cell.angle_gamma   90.00
#
_symmetry.space_group_name_H-M   'P 1'
#
loop_
_entity.id
_entity.type
_entity.pdbx_description
1 polymer ?
#
loop_
_entity_poly.entity_id
_entity_poly.type
_entity_poly.pdbx_seq_one_letter_code
_entity_poly.pdbx_strand_id
1 'polypeptide(L)'
;MKKRKLCVTAALSLLLSGITSLPLHAQSYEKGSISGKIHELDEKEKRIPLGYATLYFPDYGIGTTSDENGRFSMPNVPMGKARVQVMYVGKVTIDTLVNINRDLTLDFTLQSENFNLKEVTVTATQNRAGRSTASNISRQAMDHLQATSLNDLLSLMPGGISQNSALNSSQQINIRQIASNSSHEEALNALGTAIIRDGAPISNNSNLSAMNPTVSGGASAMSGGASPSGGVDVRSISTENIESVEIIRGIPSVEYGDLTSGAVIVHTKAGREPLRVKAKANPNVYQISMGTGYELGKDKGALNVSADYAYNTNDPKATYQHYQRATGKVMYSNSFFHNKLRSNTSLDFMYGKDTRNRNPDDESTQTTSEGRDVGFNLNTNGTWNINKGWLQNIRYVLSGNYTDKQSFFETAYGSASAPYSMTTTDGAILSNFKGQHIFDAEGNQITNFGSEDANHYAVFLPSSYIGHYEIDSREVNAFAKLTATLFKQSGHVNNRILLGFDFKTDGNIGKGKTFDPTSPPLRNQTSKNSSYRPRPYKDIPFIHQFGAFVEENFAWNIGEREWKMQAGVRFDHASVVGSVLSPRFNASFDLIPRTLTLSGGYGITSKMPTLLYLYPEKAYFEYVNINELANESIPENERLFMTTTKVYDTSNENLKVAKNHKAEIGLRLNIGKVSASVTAFQERLKNGYSLDNTFSSFHTFMYKEYTRNENGDLVLASNLPVLNSYYTPTNNMNVKTQGIEFDVNVGRIDAIRTSFQLNGAW
;
A
#
# COMPACT_ATOMS: atom_id res chain seq x y z
N MET A 1 2.27 -25.63 27.48
CA MET A 1 2.77 -24.23 27.47
C MET A 1 4.18 -24.02 28.07
N LYS A 2 4.72 -24.87 28.95
CA LYS A 2 6.08 -24.70 29.54
C LYS A 2 7.26 -25.01 28.58
N LYS A 3 7.13 -25.92 27.60
CA LYS A 3 8.24 -26.28 26.68
C LYS A 3 8.51 -25.27 25.56
N ARG A 4 7.56 -24.40 25.21
CA ARG A 4 7.77 -23.36 24.17
C ARG A 4 8.50 -22.11 24.68
N LYS A 5 8.42 -21.82 25.99
CA LYS A 5 9.17 -20.69 26.60
C LYS A 5 10.68 -20.98 26.70
N LEU A 6 11.07 -22.25 26.81
CA LEU A 6 12.46 -22.65 26.95
C LEU A 6 13.26 -22.49 25.64
N CYS A 7 12.64 -22.75 24.47
CA CYS A 7 13.31 -22.59 23.17
C CYS A 7 13.53 -21.13 22.77
N VAL A 8 12.62 -20.23 23.15
CA VAL A 8 12.76 -18.79 22.82
C VAL A 8 13.82 -18.14 23.70
N THR A 9 13.92 -18.53 24.97
CA THR A 9 14.96 -18.05 25.89
C THR A 9 16.34 -18.59 25.51
N ALA A 10 16.43 -19.83 25.03
CA ALA A 10 17.68 -20.41 24.54
C ALA A 10 18.16 -19.79 23.22
N ALA A 11 17.26 -19.44 22.31
CA ALA A 11 17.62 -18.74 21.07
C ALA A 11 18.04 -17.28 21.33
N LEU A 12 17.43 -16.60 22.30
CA LEU A 12 17.80 -15.24 22.68
C LEU A 12 19.13 -15.22 23.46
N SER A 13 19.40 -16.21 24.32
CA SER A 13 20.68 -16.35 25.01
C SER A 13 21.81 -16.77 24.07
N LEU A 14 21.56 -17.56 23.03
CA LEU A 14 22.56 -17.87 21.99
C LEU A 14 22.91 -16.67 21.12
N LEU A 15 21.94 -15.79 20.83
CA LEU A 15 22.18 -14.53 20.13
C LEU A 15 22.94 -13.51 21.00
N LEU A 16 22.64 -13.43 22.31
CA LEU A 16 23.35 -12.55 23.23
C LEU A 16 24.72 -13.10 23.62
N SER A 17 24.89 -14.42 23.75
CA SER A 17 26.21 -15.02 24.09
C SER A 17 27.20 -15.02 22.92
N GLY A 18 26.70 -14.98 21.66
CA GLY A 18 27.55 -14.75 20.48
C GLY A 18 28.19 -13.36 20.41
N ILE A 19 27.63 -12.38 21.14
CA ILE A 19 28.15 -10.99 21.19
C ILE A 19 29.26 -10.81 22.23
N THR A 20 29.37 -11.70 23.22
CA THR A 20 30.28 -11.51 24.38
C THR A 20 31.58 -12.29 24.33
N SER A 21 31.82 -13.13 23.32
CA SER A 21 33.01 -14.03 23.30
C SER A 21 34.02 -13.77 22.18
N LEU A 22 34.00 -12.58 21.56
CA LEU A 22 35.11 -12.20 20.69
C LEU A 22 36.18 -11.48 21.51
N PRO A 23 37.48 -11.95 21.52
CA PRO A 23 38.53 -11.27 22.22
C PRO A 23 38.73 -9.87 21.65
N LEU A 24 38.57 -8.85 22.50
CA LEU A 24 38.90 -7.46 22.20
C LEU A 24 40.41 -7.30 22.01
N HIS A 25 40.92 -7.64 20.83
CA HIS A 25 42.19 -7.09 20.38
C HIS A 25 41.84 -5.80 19.65
N ALA A 26 42.00 -4.68 20.32
CA ALA A 26 41.91 -3.35 19.73
C ALA A 26 43.14 -3.12 18.84
N GLN A 27 43.10 -3.70 17.62
CA GLN A 27 43.96 -3.20 16.55
C GLN A 27 43.26 -1.97 15.97
N SER A 28 43.92 -0.81 16.12
CA SER A 28 43.53 0.42 15.44
C SER A 28 43.66 0.18 13.94
N TYR A 29 42.53 -0.08 13.27
CA TYR A 29 42.54 -0.12 11.82
C TYR A 29 42.80 1.27 11.26
N GLU A 30 43.74 1.35 10.33
CA GLU A 30 44.03 2.56 9.57
C GLU A 30 42.75 2.94 8.79
N LYS A 31 42.27 4.13 9.07
CA LYS A 31 41.18 4.75 8.35
C LYS A 31 41.78 5.74 7.39
N GLY A 32 41.36 5.66 6.14
CA GLY A 32 41.72 6.67 5.12
C GLY A 32 40.70 7.80 5.10
N SER A 33 41.11 8.94 4.58
CA SER A 33 40.20 10.00 4.18
C SER A 33 40.03 9.97 2.66
N ILE A 34 38.82 10.26 2.17
CA ILE A 34 38.56 10.45 0.76
C ILE A 34 38.11 11.89 0.56
N SER A 35 38.80 12.58 -0.31
CA SER A 35 38.46 13.94 -0.72
C SER A 35 38.50 14.05 -2.24
N GLY A 36 38.00 15.15 -2.79
CA GLY A 36 38.07 15.37 -4.23
C GLY A 36 37.03 16.33 -4.75
N LYS A 37 36.77 16.24 -6.03
CA LYS A 37 35.78 17.11 -6.68
C LYS A 37 34.84 16.31 -7.56
N ILE A 38 33.60 16.75 -7.58
CA ILE A 38 32.58 16.27 -8.49
C ILE A 38 32.30 17.37 -9.51
N HIS A 39 32.34 17.00 -10.79
CA HIS A 39 32.14 17.91 -11.92
C HIS A 39 30.97 17.42 -12.78
N GLU A 40 30.43 18.32 -13.57
CA GLU A 40 29.59 18.02 -14.72
C GLU A 40 30.27 18.56 -16.00
N LEU A 41 29.82 18.10 -17.16
CA LEU A 41 30.20 18.67 -18.45
C LEU A 41 29.13 19.68 -18.86
N ASP A 42 29.58 20.89 -19.29
CA ASP A 42 28.70 21.88 -19.91
C ASP A 42 28.43 21.51 -21.39
N GLU A 43 27.62 22.31 -22.08
CA GLU A 43 27.28 22.11 -23.49
C GLU A 43 28.51 22.15 -24.44
N LYS A 44 29.63 22.64 -23.95
CA LYS A 44 30.91 22.73 -24.66
C LYS A 44 31.93 21.69 -24.17
N GLU A 45 31.48 20.64 -23.47
CA GLU A 45 32.33 19.60 -22.88
C GLU A 45 33.37 20.09 -21.87
N LYS A 46 33.19 21.29 -21.32
CA LYS A 46 34.06 21.81 -20.28
C LYS A 46 33.59 21.34 -18.89
N ARG A 47 34.54 20.89 -18.07
CA ARG A 47 34.25 20.51 -16.66
C ARG A 47 33.91 21.72 -15.84
N ILE A 48 32.71 21.74 -15.30
CA ILE A 48 32.24 22.73 -14.30
C ILE A 48 31.97 22.01 -12.98
N PRO A 49 32.26 22.67 -11.83
CA PRO A 49 31.97 22.07 -10.52
C PRO A 49 30.50 21.72 -10.36
N LEU A 50 30.20 20.53 -9.84
CA LEU A 50 28.85 20.09 -9.53
C LEU A 50 28.64 20.10 -8.02
N GLY A 51 27.96 21.11 -7.53
CA GLY A 51 27.60 21.22 -6.10
C GLY A 51 26.46 20.28 -5.74
N TYR A 52 26.47 19.83 -4.46
CA TYR A 52 25.40 19.00 -3.85
C TYR A 52 25.21 17.61 -4.46
N ALA A 53 26.16 17.10 -5.24
CA ALA A 53 26.17 15.72 -5.69
C ALA A 53 26.44 14.78 -4.53
N THR A 54 25.77 13.64 -4.52
CA THR A 54 25.91 12.61 -3.49
C THR A 54 27.02 11.64 -3.82
N LEU A 55 27.95 11.43 -2.90
CA LEU A 55 28.90 10.33 -2.92
C LEU A 55 28.53 9.37 -1.80
N TYR A 56 28.25 8.12 -2.15
CA TYR A 56 27.74 7.11 -1.23
C TYR A 56 28.50 5.79 -1.37
N PHE A 57 28.84 5.18 -0.24
CA PHE A 57 29.44 3.85 -0.16
C PHE A 57 28.40 2.86 0.34
N PRO A 58 27.72 2.11 -0.56
CA PRO A 58 26.68 1.17 -0.19
C PRO A 58 27.12 0.10 0.79
N ASP A 59 28.39 -0.37 0.62
CA ASP A 59 28.95 -1.43 1.48
C ASP A 59 29.14 -0.99 2.92
N TYR A 60 29.35 0.30 3.15
CA TYR A 60 29.58 0.88 4.47
C TYR A 60 28.38 1.63 5.03
N GLY A 61 27.41 1.95 4.20
CA GLY A 61 26.25 2.77 4.56
C GLY A 61 26.62 4.22 4.91
N ILE A 62 27.76 4.71 4.44
CA ILE A 62 28.26 6.07 4.66
C ILE A 62 28.23 6.89 3.37
N GLY A 63 28.06 8.19 3.50
CA GLY A 63 28.07 9.08 2.35
C GLY A 63 28.35 10.53 2.74
N THR A 64 28.67 11.32 1.72
CA THR A 64 28.86 12.77 1.83
C THR A 64 28.24 13.45 0.61
N THR A 65 28.19 14.78 0.63
CA THR A 65 27.84 15.60 -0.53
C THR A 65 28.97 16.52 -0.89
N SER A 66 29.06 16.86 -2.18
CA SER A 66 29.92 17.96 -2.59
C SER A 66 29.37 19.32 -2.09
N ASP A 67 30.29 20.24 -1.82
CA ASP A 67 29.98 21.65 -1.57
C ASP A 67 29.58 22.36 -2.90
N GLU A 68 29.27 23.65 -2.83
CA GLU A 68 28.92 24.46 -4.00
C GLU A 68 30.00 24.49 -5.11
N ASN A 69 31.27 24.27 -4.73
CA ASN A 69 32.42 24.22 -5.66
C ASN A 69 32.72 22.78 -6.11
N GLY A 70 31.77 21.87 -5.89
CA GLY A 70 31.92 20.46 -6.22
C GLY A 70 32.88 19.69 -5.33
N ARG A 71 33.45 20.29 -4.27
CA ARG A 71 34.42 19.63 -3.38
C ARG A 71 33.69 18.74 -2.39
N PHE A 72 34.24 17.57 -2.13
CA PHE A 72 33.78 16.70 -1.06
C PHE A 72 34.94 16.25 -0.19
N SER A 73 34.63 15.93 1.06
CA SER A 73 35.58 15.32 1.98
C SER A 73 34.84 14.33 2.88
N MET A 74 35.38 13.15 3.05
CA MET A 74 34.86 12.12 3.91
C MET A 74 36.02 11.53 4.73
N PRO A 75 36.21 11.98 5.97
CA PRO A 75 37.19 11.41 6.89
C PRO A 75 36.71 10.06 7.41
N ASN A 76 37.66 9.24 7.88
CA ASN A 76 37.39 7.97 8.54
C ASN A 76 36.65 6.92 7.69
N VAL A 77 36.93 6.86 6.41
CA VAL A 77 36.43 5.80 5.53
C VAL A 77 37.23 4.51 5.78
N PRO A 78 36.56 3.35 5.93
CA PRO A 78 37.26 2.08 6.10
C PRO A 78 38.16 1.77 4.92
N MET A 79 39.36 1.25 5.18
CA MET A 79 40.29 0.80 4.15
C MET A 79 39.80 -0.50 3.50
N GLY A 80 40.12 -0.69 2.25
CA GLY A 80 39.75 -1.86 1.43
C GLY A 80 39.12 -1.51 0.10
N LYS A 81 38.70 -2.53 -0.63
CA LYS A 81 37.92 -2.34 -1.87
C LYS A 81 36.47 -2.04 -1.50
N ALA A 82 35.97 -0.89 -1.90
CA ALA A 82 34.62 -0.44 -1.63
C ALA A 82 33.94 0.03 -2.90
N ARG A 83 32.65 -0.23 -2.99
CA ARG A 83 31.80 0.30 -4.05
C ARG A 83 31.42 1.75 -3.72
N VAL A 84 31.65 2.65 -4.64
CA VAL A 84 31.24 4.05 -4.53
C VAL A 84 30.19 4.37 -5.58
N GLN A 85 29.14 5.04 -5.17
CA GLN A 85 28.10 5.59 -6.04
C GLN A 85 28.15 7.11 -5.94
N VAL A 86 28.23 7.77 -7.10
CA VAL A 86 28.14 9.23 -7.20
C VAL A 86 26.88 9.56 -7.98
N MET A 87 25.99 10.26 -7.32
CA MET A 87 24.62 10.50 -7.79
C MET A 87 24.29 11.99 -7.77
N TYR A 88 23.60 12.42 -8.80
CA TYR A 88 22.99 13.74 -8.87
C TYR A 88 21.76 13.69 -9.78
N VAL A 89 20.72 14.45 -9.44
CA VAL A 89 19.48 14.44 -10.22
C VAL A 89 19.73 14.95 -11.66
N GLY A 90 19.26 14.20 -12.66
CA GLY A 90 19.47 14.52 -14.08
C GLY A 90 20.88 14.22 -14.60
N LYS A 91 21.68 13.43 -13.85
CA LYS A 91 23.00 12.95 -14.24
C LYS A 91 23.06 11.42 -14.17
N VAL A 92 23.85 10.84 -15.07
CA VAL A 92 24.13 9.39 -15.02
C VAL A 92 24.90 9.06 -13.75
N THR A 93 24.34 8.17 -12.92
CA THR A 93 25.00 7.71 -11.69
C THR A 93 26.30 6.98 -12.03
N ILE A 94 27.41 7.41 -11.44
CA ILE A 94 28.66 6.67 -11.46
C ILE A 94 28.60 5.61 -10.38
N ASP A 95 28.85 4.35 -10.74
CA ASP A 95 28.91 3.21 -9.84
C ASP A 95 30.20 2.44 -10.11
N THR A 96 31.18 2.55 -9.20
CA THR A 96 32.52 2.01 -9.43
C THR A 96 33.13 1.46 -8.15
N LEU A 97 34.16 0.64 -8.28
CA LEU A 97 34.95 0.09 -7.18
C LEU A 97 36.19 0.94 -6.97
N VAL A 98 36.43 1.34 -5.73
CA VAL A 98 37.62 2.10 -5.30
C VAL A 98 38.39 1.28 -4.28
N ASN A 99 39.70 1.24 -4.40
CA ASN A 99 40.60 0.61 -3.43
C ASN A 99 41.18 1.66 -2.48
N ILE A 100 40.68 1.69 -1.25
CA ILE A 100 41.05 2.67 -0.23
C ILE A 100 42.20 2.08 0.60
N ASN A 101 43.44 2.36 0.24
CA ASN A 101 44.65 1.88 0.92
C ASN A 101 45.46 3.02 1.56
N ARG A 102 45.02 4.24 1.42
CA ARG A 102 45.59 5.48 1.98
C ARG A 102 44.56 6.60 1.85
N ASP A 103 44.93 7.80 2.26
CA ASP A 103 44.16 8.99 1.91
C ASP A 103 44.14 9.15 0.39
N LEU A 104 42.93 9.26 -0.19
CA LEU A 104 42.69 9.31 -1.60
C LEU A 104 42.06 10.63 -2.02
N THR A 105 42.51 11.15 -3.14
CA THR A 105 41.81 12.23 -3.86
C THR A 105 41.17 11.64 -5.11
N LEU A 106 39.85 11.77 -5.25
CA LEU A 106 39.06 11.19 -6.31
C LEU A 106 38.24 12.28 -7.00
N ASP A 107 38.41 12.39 -8.28
CA ASP A 107 37.59 13.32 -9.09
C ASP A 107 36.59 12.53 -9.94
N PHE A 108 35.33 12.93 -9.84
CA PHE A 108 34.24 12.33 -10.60
C PHE A 108 33.65 13.35 -11.58
N THR A 109 33.35 12.92 -12.78
CA THR A 109 32.66 13.76 -13.76
C THR A 109 31.36 13.06 -14.15
N LEU A 110 30.24 13.62 -13.72
CA LEU A 110 28.92 13.13 -14.07
C LEU A 110 28.51 13.69 -15.43
N GLN A 111 28.06 12.80 -16.30
CA GLN A 111 27.48 13.20 -17.57
C GLN A 111 26.03 13.57 -17.39
N SER A 112 25.56 14.60 -18.07
CA SER A 112 24.13 14.91 -18.13
C SER A 112 23.42 13.72 -18.75
N GLU A 113 22.29 13.36 -18.19
CA GLU A 113 21.39 12.38 -18.77
C GLU A 113 20.73 13.01 -20.01
N ASN A 114 21.55 13.23 -21.04
CA ASN A 114 21.08 13.80 -22.29
C ASN A 114 20.30 12.73 -23.05
N PHE A 115 19.21 13.14 -23.68
CA PHE A 115 18.40 12.41 -24.67
C PHE A 115 19.19 12.01 -25.95
N ASN A 116 20.49 11.91 -25.87
CA ASN A 116 21.26 11.27 -26.93
C ASN A 116 21.01 9.77 -26.84
N LEU A 117 20.45 9.21 -27.88
CA LEU A 117 20.15 7.80 -28.18
C LEU A 117 21.32 6.81 -27.93
N LYS A 118 22.13 7.04 -26.91
CA LYS A 118 23.14 6.12 -26.41
C LYS A 118 22.49 5.18 -25.40
N GLU A 119 22.14 4.02 -25.91
CA GLU A 119 21.82 2.81 -25.15
C GLU A 119 20.81 2.99 -24.00
N VAL A 120 19.54 3.08 -24.37
CA VAL A 120 18.44 3.06 -23.41
C VAL A 120 18.24 1.63 -22.91
N THR A 121 18.59 1.37 -21.67
CA THR A 121 18.26 0.10 -21.01
C THR A 121 16.85 0.17 -20.44
N VAL A 122 15.89 -0.39 -21.16
CA VAL A 122 14.46 -0.43 -20.78
C VAL A 122 14.18 -1.61 -19.86
N THR A 123 15.04 -1.91 -18.96
CA THR A 123 14.95 -3.13 -18.17
C THR A 123 15.00 -2.85 -16.68
N ALA A 124 14.22 -3.61 -15.90
CA ALA A 124 14.41 -3.66 -14.48
C ALA A 124 15.73 -4.38 -14.18
N THR A 125 16.66 -3.70 -13.54
CA THR A 125 17.90 -4.35 -13.10
C THR A 125 17.65 -5.07 -11.79
N GLN A 126 18.01 -6.35 -11.72
CA GLN A 126 17.95 -7.07 -10.45
C GLN A 126 19.02 -6.58 -9.48
N ASN A 127 18.64 -6.41 -8.23
CA ASN A 127 19.55 -5.93 -7.20
C ASN A 127 20.68 -6.95 -6.95
N ARG A 128 21.94 -6.47 -6.88
CA ARG A 128 23.10 -7.35 -6.73
C ARG A 128 23.24 -7.84 -5.29
N ALA A 129 23.16 -9.15 -5.15
CA ALA A 129 23.67 -10.05 -4.13
C ALA A 129 23.52 -9.69 -2.63
N GLY A 130 23.02 -10.64 -1.88
CA GLY A 130 22.99 -10.67 -0.40
C GLY A 130 21.79 -9.99 0.23
N ARG A 131 20.91 -9.43 -0.58
CA ARG A 131 19.64 -8.82 -0.17
C ARG A 131 18.49 -9.54 -0.88
N SER A 132 17.27 -9.25 -0.50
CA SER A 132 16.07 -9.85 -1.09
C SER A 132 16.03 -9.75 -2.63
N THR A 133 15.29 -10.67 -3.26
CA THR A 133 15.00 -10.62 -4.69
C THR A 133 14.20 -9.34 -4.99
N ALA A 134 14.82 -8.41 -5.70
CA ALA A 134 14.24 -7.11 -6.01
C ALA A 134 14.58 -6.68 -7.43
N SER A 135 13.71 -5.87 -8.03
CA SER A 135 13.90 -5.23 -9.35
C SER A 135 13.95 -3.73 -9.19
N ASN A 136 14.96 -3.09 -9.78
CA ASN A 136 15.10 -1.63 -9.81
C ASN A 136 14.71 -1.11 -11.18
N ILE A 137 13.81 -0.15 -11.24
CA ILE A 137 13.33 0.51 -12.45
C ILE A 137 13.79 1.95 -12.41
N SER A 138 14.64 2.32 -13.37
CA SER A 138 15.19 3.67 -13.47
C SER A 138 14.21 4.64 -14.13
N ARG A 139 14.45 5.95 -13.98
CA ARG A 139 13.70 6.99 -14.69
C ARG A 139 13.69 6.75 -16.20
N GLN A 140 14.83 6.39 -16.78
CA GLN A 140 14.98 6.12 -18.19
C GLN A 140 14.08 4.98 -18.67
N ALA A 141 13.98 3.89 -17.90
CA ALA A 141 13.07 2.78 -18.21
C ALA A 141 11.60 3.23 -18.17
N MET A 142 11.21 4.06 -17.18
CA MET A 142 9.87 4.61 -17.08
C MET A 142 9.53 5.55 -18.23
N ASP A 143 10.47 6.40 -18.66
CA ASP A 143 10.29 7.33 -19.78
C ASP A 143 10.13 6.58 -21.10
N HIS A 144 10.87 5.49 -21.30
CA HIS A 144 10.78 4.68 -22.50
C HIS A 144 9.49 3.86 -22.57
N LEU A 145 9.06 3.29 -21.42
CA LEU A 145 7.78 2.60 -21.29
C LEU A 145 6.59 3.56 -21.43
N GLN A 146 6.83 4.88 -21.29
CA GLN A 146 5.78 5.91 -21.21
C GLN A 146 4.76 5.64 -20.10
N ALA A 147 5.24 5.07 -19.00
CA ALA A 147 4.40 4.70 -17.87
C ALA A 147 3.60 5.90 -17.34
N THR A 148 2.32 5.70 -17.05
CA THR A 148 1.39 6.71 -16.54
C THR A 148 1.13 6.51 -15.04
N SER A 149 1.17 5.25 -14.60
CA SER A 149 1.00 4.83 -13.21
C SER A 149 2.05 3.80 -12.81
N LEU A 150 2.17 3.52 -11.50
CA LEU A 150 3.09 2.47 -11.02
C LEU A 150 2.74 1.08 -11.54
N ASN A 151 1.46 0.82 -11.86
CA ASN A 151 1.04 -0.47 -12.37
C ASN A 151 1.68 -0.82 -13.72
N ASP A 152 1.93 0.18 -14.55
CA ASP A 152 2.56 -0.03 -15.87
C ASP A 152 3.96 -0.60 -15.73
N LEU A 153 4.64 -0.32 -14.61
CA LEU A 153 6.00 -0.79 -14.33
C LEU A 153 6.08 -2.30 -14.07
N LEU A 154 4.95 -2.93 -13.71
CA LEU A 154 4.90 -4.37 -13.47
C LEU A 154 5.19 -5.17 -14.74
N SER A 155 4.97 -4.60 -15.93
CA SER A 155 5.32 -5.21 -17.22
C SER A 155 6.82 -5.48 -17.37
N LEU A 156 7.67 -4.76 -16.63
CA LEU A 156 9.13 -4.95 -16.65
C LEU A 156 9.62 -6.04 -15.68
N MET A 157 8.71 -6.64 -14.91
CA MET A 157 9.06 -7.67 -13.93
C MET A 157 8.92 -9.08 -14.52
N PRO A 158 9.64 -10.08 -13.98
CA PRO A 158 9.40 -11.47 -14.33
C PRO A 158 7.93 -11.86 -14.13
N GLY A 159 7.31 -12.38 -15.19
CA GLY A 159 5.89 -12.71 -15.21
C GLY A 159 4.95 -11.52 -15.44
N GLY A 160 5.46 -10.33 -15.62
CA GLY A 160 4.66 -9.15 -15.97
C GLY A 160 4.13 -9.22 -17.39
N ILE A 161 2.88 -8.81 -17.58
CA ILE A 161 2.22 -8.73 -18.89
C ILE A 161 2.23 -7.29 -19.35
N SER A 162 2.72 -7.05 -20.57
CA SER A 162 2.66 -5.72 -21.18
C SER A 162 1.23 -5.40 -21.58
N GLN A 163 0.70 -4.31 -21.06
CA GLN A 163 -0.61 -3.77 -21.38
C GLN A 163 -0.50 -2.28 -21.72
N ASN A 164 -1.43 -1.77 -22.51
CA ASN A 164 -1.52 -0.34 -22.72
C ASN A 164 -1.88 0.35 -21.41
N SER A 165 -1.19 1.44 -21.10
CA SER A 165 -1.53 2.26 -19.93
C SER A 165 -2.98 2.71 -19.99
N ALA A 166 -3.72 2.47 -18.93
CA ALA A 166 -5.11 2.88 -18.76
C ALA A 166 -5.34 3.25 -17.28
N LEU A 167 -6.29 4.15 -17.03
CA LEU A 167 -6.68 4.59 -15.67
C LEU A 167 -8.19 4.39 -15.43
N ASN A 168 -8.86 3.59 -16.25
CA ASN A 168 -10.31 3.41 -16.25
C ASN A 168 -10.88 2.60 -15.09
N SER A 169 -10.02 1.90 -14.35
CA SER A 169 -10.39 1.13 -13.16
C SER A 169 -9.31 1.26 -12.10
N SER A 170 -9.68 1.02 -10.86
CA SER A 170 -8.72 0.96 -9.73
C SER A 170 -7.61 -0.05 -10.03
N GLN A 171 -6.38 0.36 -9.79
CA GLN A 171 -5.19 -0.44 -10.05
C GLN A 171 -4.45 -0.72 -8.74
N GLN A 172 -4.19 -1.98 -8.49
CA GLN A 172 -3.50 -2.44 -7.29
C GLN A 172 -2.29 -3.30 -7.69
N ILE A 173 -1.23 -3.25 -6.90
CA ILE A 173 -0.02 -4.01 -7.21
C ILE A 173 -0.07 -5.36 -6.53
N ASN A 174 -0.07 -6.42 -7.36
CA ASN A 174 0.08 -7.80 -6.94
C ASN A 174 1.51 -8.28 -7.21
N ILE A 175 2.12 -8.95 -6.24
CA ILE A 175 3.49 -9.45 -6.33
C ILE A 175 3.49 -10.98 -6.32
N ARG A 176 4.21 -11.61 -7.28
CA ARG A 176 4.29 -13.08 -7.43
C ARG A 176 2.93 -13.76 -7.57
N GLN A 177 1.97 -13.05 -8.17
CA GLN A 177 0.64 -13.58 -8.46
C GLN A 177 0.29 -13.22 -9.90
N ILE A 178 0.50 -14.15 -10.81
CA ILE A 178 0.37 -13.91 -12.27
C ILE A 178 -1.08 -14.03 -12.71
N ALA A 179 -1.79 -14.98 -12.14
CA ALA A 179 -3.22 -15.18 -12.33
C ALA A 179 -3.80 -15.82 -11.07
N SER A 180 -4.96 -15.36 -10.66
CA SER A 180 -5.75 -15.96 -9.59
C SER A 180 -7.14 -16.28 -10.12
N ASN A 181 -7.69 -17.40 -9.69
CA ASN A 181 -9.08 -17.74 -9.93
C ASN A 181 -10.02 -17.07 -8.91
N SER A 182 -9.47 -16.28 -7.99
CA SER A 182 -10.18 -15.67 -6.87
C SER A 182 -9.82 -14.20 -6.72
N SER A 183 -10.80 -13.32 -6.90
CA SER A 183 -10.66 -11.89 -6.65
C SER A 183 -10.30 -11.57 -5.18
N HIS A 184 -10.67 -12.45 -4.23
CA HIS A 184 -10.31 -12.31 -2.82
C HIS A 184 -8.81 -12.54 -2.59
N GLU A 185 -8.19 -13.50 -3.28
CA GLU A 185 -6.75 -13.75 -3.19
C GLU A 185 -5.95 -12.58 -3.78
N GLU A 186 -6.39 -12.03 -4.91
CA GLU A 186 -5.78 -10.84 -5.52
C GLU A 186 -5.86 -9.63 -4.60
N ALA A 187 -7.05 -9.37 -4.03
CA ALA A 187 -7.25 -8.28 -3.07
C ALA A 187 -6.36 -8.44 -1.84
N LEU A 188 -6.24 -9.65 -1.29
CA LEU A 188 -5.41 -9.95 -0.13
C LEU A 188 -3.91 -9.82 -0.44
N ASN A 189 -3.46 -10.21 -1.64
CA ASN A 189 -2.09 -10.01 -2.09
C ASN A 189 -1.76 -8.52 -2.22
N ALA A 190 -2.65 -7.75 -2.84
CA ALA A 190 -2.51 -6.30 -2.97
C ALA A 190 -2.55 -5.59 -1.62
N LEU A 191 -3.41 -6.01 -0.67
CA LEU A 191 -3.43 -5.53 0.71
C LEU A 191 -2.10 -5.78 1.44
N GLY A 192 -1.46 -6.91 1.14
CA GLY A 192 -0.16 -7.31 1.66
C GLY A 192 1.03 -6.65 0.97
N THR A 193 0.81 -5.87 -0.10
CA THR A 193 1.87 -5.15 -0.82
C THR A 193 2.02 -3.74 -0.26
N ALA A 194 3.17 -3.44 0.35
CA ALA A 194 3.45 -2.11 0.88
C ALA A 194 3.94 -1.17 -0.22
N ILE A 195 3.30 -0.01 -0.36
CA ILE A 195 3.77 1.09 -1.21
C ILE A 195 4.45 2.11 -0.30
N ILE A 196 5.75 2.33 -0.51
CA ILE A 196 6.57 3.21 0.33
C ILE A 196 7.13 4.33 -0.52
N ARG A 197 6.71 5.57 -0.27
CA ARG A 197 7.17 6.74 -1.00
C ARG A 197 8.06 7.61 -0.11
N ASP A 198 9.29 7.84 -0.54
CA ASP A 198 10.29 8.64 0.19
C ASP A 198 10.44 8.20 1.66
N GLY A 199 10.37 6.89 1.91
CA GLY A 199 10.52 6.27 3.21
C GLY A 199 9.24 6.11 4.04
N ALA A 200 8.12 6.75 3.66
CA ALA A 200 6.83 6.64 4.34
C ALA A 200 5.85 5.72 3.60
N PRO A 201 5.13 4.82 4.29
CA PRO A 201 4.12 3.98 3.68
C PRO A 201 2.88 4.80 3.27
N ILE A 202 2.32 4.48 2.10
CA ILE A 202 0.98 4.90 1.70
C ILE A 202 0.01 3.83 2.18
N SER A 203 -1.00 4.21 2.95
CA SER A 203 -1.91 3.28 3.62
C SER A 203 -3.30 3.26 2.98
N ASN A 204 -3.91 2.07 2.91
CA ASN A 204 -5.33 1.85 2.61
C ASN A 204 -6.08 1.27 3.83
N ASN A 205 -5.44 1.26 5.01
CA ASN A 205 -5.98 0.60 6.20
C ASN A 205 -7.23 1.28 6.77
N SER A 206 -7.40 2.57 6.53
CA SER A 206 -8.55 3.37 6.96
C SER A 206 -9.68 3.48 5.93
N ASN A 207 -9.53 2.84 4.77
CA ASN A 207 -10.56 2.82 3.75
C ASN A 207 -11.76 1.97 4.18
N LEU A 208 -12.95 2.58 4.16
CA LEU A 208 -14.23 1.96 4.50
C LEU A 208 -15.27 2.14 3.39
N SER A 209 -14.82 2.58 2.20
CA SER A 209 -15.68 2.95 1.08
C SER A 209 -16.27 1.74 0.35
N ALA A 210 -17.05 0.93 1.04
CA ALA A 210 -17.82 -0.18 0.49
C ALA A 210 -19.27 -0.12 0.98
N MET A 211 -20.23 -0.72 0.25
CA MET A 211 -21.65 -0.65 0.60
C MET A 211 -21.95 -1.35 1.94
N ASN A 212 -22.08 -2.64 1.95
CA ASN A 212 -22.30 -3.41 3.19
C ASN A 212 -21.58 -4.76 3.08
N PRO A 213 -20.29 -4.80 3.47
CA PRO A 213 -19.49 -6.01 3.31
C PRO A 213 -20.00 -7.20 4.11
N THR A 214 -20.64 -6.97 5.26
CA THR A 214 -21.14 -8.02 6.14
C THR A 214 -22.43 -8.70 5.64
N VAL A 215 -23.08 -8.11 4.66
CA VAL A 215 -24.25 -8.70 4.00
C VAL A 215 -23.92 -9.22 2.62
N SER A 216 -23.03 -8.52 1.89
CA SER A 216 -22.65 -8.89 0.51
C SER A 216 -21.52 -9.93 0.45
N GLY A 217 -20.74 -10.09 1.51
CA GLY A 217 -19.55 -10.94 1.55
C GLY A 217 -18.36 -10.36 0.77
N GLY A 218 -18.49 -9.17 0.24
CA GLY A 218 -17.47 -8.49 -0.55
C GLY A 218 -17.31 -7.03 -0.16
N ALA A 219 -16.10 -6.52 -0.26
CA ALA A 219 -15.80 -5.12 0.02
C ALA A 219 -15.41 -4.37 -1.28
N SER A 220 -16.18 -4.58 -2.33
CA SER A 220 -16.01 -3.83 -3.60
C SER A 220 -16.27 -2.35 -3.36
N ALA A 221 -15.38 -1.51 -3.89
CA ALA A 221 -15.56 -0.08 -3.85
C ALA A 221 -16.76 0.33 -4.72
N MET A 222 -17.50 1.31 -4.24
CA MET A 222 -18.42 2.04 -5.08
C MET A 222 -17.63 2.95 -6.04
N SER A 223 -18.21 3.35 -7.14
CA SER A 223 -17.67 4.42 -8.00
C SER A 223 -16.23 4.24 -8.50
N GLY A 224 -15.75 2.99 -8.67
CA GLY A 224 -14.45 2.71 -9.28
C GLY A 224 -13.22 2.99 -8.44
N GLY A 225 -13.36 3.33 -7.15
CA GLY A 225 -12.26 3.55 -6.22
C GLY A 225 -11.55 2.26 -5.74
N ALA A 226 -10.57 2.40 -4.85
CA ALA A 226 -9.90 1.26 -4.23
C ALA A 226 -10.84 0.47 -3.31
N SER A 227 -10.79 -0.86 -3.41
CA SER A 227 -11.51 -1.74 -2.49
C SER A 227 -10.95 -1.63 -1.07
N PRO A 228 -11.79 -1.51 -0.03
CA PRO A 228 -11.34 -1.58 1.36
C PRO A 228 -10.64 -2.89 1.74
N SER A 229 -10.92 -4.00 1.07
CA SER A 229 -10.25 -5.29 1.28
C SER A 229 -8.95 -5.43 0.49
N GLY A 230 -8.64 -4.49 -0.41
CA GLY A 230 -7.47 -4.53 -1.28
C GLY A 230 -6.36 -3.56 -0.90
N GLY A 231 -5.37 -3.43 -1.77
CA GLY A 231 -4.24 -2.53 -1.62
C GLY A 231 -4.53 -1.08 -2.00
N VAL A 232 -3.47 -0.29 -2.05
CA VAL A 232 -3.50 1.11 -2.50
C VAL A 232 -3.84 1.19 -3.99
N ASP A 233 -4.72 2.12 -4.36
CA ASP A 233 -4.95 2.45 -5.77
C ASP A 233 -3.79 3.30 -6.32
N VAL A 234 -2.96 2.67 -7.12
CA VAL A 234 -1.75 3.30 -7.67
C VAL A 234 -2.01 4.20 -8.88
N ARG A 235 -3.26 4.29 -9.37
CA ARG A 235 -3.64 5.30 -10.37
C ARG A 235 -3.36 6.72 -9.91
N SER A 236 -3.49 6.97 -8.59
CA SER A 236 -3.24 8.26 -7.95
C SER A 236 -1.76 8.67 -7.93
N ILE A 237 -0.83 7.75 -8.24
CA ILE A 237 0.61 7.98 -8.18
C ILE A 237 1.16 8.17 -9.60
N SER A 238 1.40 9.43 -9.98
CA SER A 238 2.03 9.76 -11.27
C SER A 238 3.50 9.33 -11.29
N THR A 239 3.93 8.74 -12.41
CA THR A 239 5.34 8.36 -12.61
C THR A 239 6.23 9.54 -12.96
N GLU A 240 5.69 10.73 -13.28
CA GLU A 240 6.46 11.84 -13.81
C GLU A 240 7.40 12.51 -12.80
N ASN A 241 7.06 12.47 -11.52
CA ASN A 241 7.90 12.99 -10.43
C ASN A 241 8.78 11.91 -9.77
N ILE A 242 8.79 10.68 -10.31
CA ILE A 242 9.56 9.57 -9.76
C ILE A 242 10.93 9.49 -10.42
N GLU A 243 11.98 9.29 -9.60
CA GLU A 243 13.35 9.06 -10.03
C GLU A 243 13.63 7.57 -10.25
N SER A 244 13.22 6.75 -9.30
CA SER A 244 13.40 5.29 -9.38
C SER A 244 12.34 4.56 -8.55
N VAL A 245 12.10 3.30 -8.94
CA VAL A 245 11.22 2.39 -8.21
C VAL A 245 11.96 1.10 -7.94
N GLU A 246 12.01 0.67 -6.68
CA GLU A 246 12.49 -0.65 -6.29
C GLU A 246 11.30 -1.52 -5.90
N ILE A 247 11.17 -2.70 -6.54
CA ILE A 247 10.10 -3.66 -6.26
C ILE A 247 10.72 -4.89 -5.61
N ILE A 248 10.50 -5.05 -4.30
CA ILE A 248 10.98 -6.17 -3.50
C ILE A 248 9.94 -7.28 -3.52
N ARG A 249 10.28 -8.39 -4.16
CA ARG A 249 9.43 -9.58 -4.29
C ARG A 249 9.76 -10.66 -3.27
N GLY A 250 11.04 -10.75 -2.91
CA GLY A 250 11.55 -11.74 -1.94
C GLY A 250 11.31 -11.37 -0.49
N ILE A 251 12.29 -11.66 0.36
CA ILE A 251 12.25 -11.41 1.80
C ILE A 251 12.82 -10.02 2.07
N PRO A 252 12.01 -8.99 2.37
CA PRO A 252 12.50 -7.63 2.57
C PRO A 252 13.28 -7.47 3.87
N SER A 253 14.08 -6.41 3.99
CA SER A 253 14.68 -5.99 5.26
C SER A 253 13.62 -5.87 6.36
N VAL A 254 14.00 -6.15 7.62
CA VAL A 254 13.12 -5.95 8.79
C VAL A 254 12.77 -4.49 9.03
N GLU A 255 13.46 -3.57 8.39
CA GLU A 255 13.12 -2.15 8.35
C GLU A 255 11.69 -1.88 7.82
N TYR A 256 11.17 -2.79 6.98
CA TYR A 256 9.84 -2.69 6.38
C TYR A 256 8.86 -3.61 7.10
N GLY A 257 7.81 -3.04 7.67
CA GLY A 257 6.73 -3.75 8.38
C GLY A 257 5.39 -3.63 7.69
N ASP A 258 4.37 -4.27 8.27
CA ASP A 258 2.97 -4.24 7.85
C ASP A 258 2.76 -4.68 6.39
N LEU A 259 3.43 -5.77 5.98
CA LEU A 259 3.36 -6.34 4.63
C LEU A 259 3.46 -7.87 4.66
N THR A 260 2.82 -8.53 3.69
CA THR A 260 2.94 -10.00 3.48
C THR A 260 3.41 -10.36 2.09
N SER A 261 3.08 -9.58 1.07
CA SER A 261 3.39 -9.91 -0.34
C SER A 261 4.74 -9.39 -0.76
N GLY A 262 4.98 -8.09 -0.60
CA GLY A 262 6.25 -7.45 -0.94
C GLY A 262 6.21 -5.95 -0.70
N ALA A 263 7.19 -5.23 -1.26
CA ALA A 263 7.25 -3.77 -1.13
C ALA A 263 7.60 -3.10 -2.46
N VAL A 264 6.96 -1.98 -2.73
CA VAL A 264 7.28 -1.07 -3.84
C VAL A 264 7.79 0.22 -3.22
N ILE A 265 9.09 0.46 -3.40
CA ILE A 265 9.77 1.63 -2.82
C ILE A 265 9.94 2.65 -3.93
N VAL A 266 9.32 3.80 -3.75
CA VAL A 266 9.29 4.91 -4.71
C VAL A 266 10.19 6.01 -4.21
N HIS A 267 11.18 6.38 -5.00
CA HIS A 267 12.03 7.54 -4.76
C HIS A 267 11.63 8.66 -5.71
N THR A 268 11.28 9.81 -5.16
CA THR A 268 10.91 10.97 -5.97
C THR A 268 12.11 11.85 -6.27
N LYS A 269 12.00 12.63 -7.34
CA LYS A 269 13.05 13.54 -7.79
C LYS A 269 13.31 14.65 -6.77
N ALA A 270 14.57 14.97 -6.56
CA ALA A 270 15.01 16.02 -5.63
C ALA A 270 16.22 16.76 -6.21
N GLY A 271 16.42 18.03 -5.79
CA GLY A 271 17.56 18.86 -6.21
C GLY A 271 17.32 19.62 -7.51
N ARG A 272 18.41 20.07 -8.16
CA ARG A 272 18.34 20.84 -9.41
C ARG A 272 17.90 19.97 -10.57
N GLU A 273 16.91 20.40 -11.34
CA GLU A 273 16.43 19.77 -12.55
C GLU A 273 16.02 20.84 -13.58
N PRO A 274 16.41 20.70 -14.86
CA PRO A 274 15.92 21.62 -15.89
C PRO A 274 14.42 21.51 -16.05
N LEU A 275 13.78 22.58 -16.53
CA LEU A 275 12.36 22.56 -16.84
C LEU A 275 12.11 21.48 -17.90
N ARG A 276 11.25 20.55 -17.55
CA ARG A 276 10.75 19.51 -18.45
C ARG A 276 9.24 19.65 -18.61
N VAL A 277 8.78 19.63 -19.83
CA VAL A 277 7.35 19.55 -20.16
C VAL A 277 7.17 18.34 -21.05
N LYS A 278 6.22 17.49 -20.72
CA LYS A 278 5.90 16.27 -21.47
C LYS A 278 4.40 16.22 -21.76
N ALA A 279 4.08 15.80 -22.96
CA ALA A 279 2.72 15.44 -23.35
C ALA A 279 2.74 13.99 -23.86
N LYS A 280 1.77 13.19 -23.41
CA LYS A 280 1.58 11.80 -23.83
C LYS A 280 0.16 11.62 -24.31
N ALA A 281 0.00 10.82 -25.35
CA ALA A 281 -1.30 10.36 -25.81
C ALA A 281 -1.20 8.90 -26.22
N ASN A 282 -2.12 8.09 -25.72
CA ASN A 282 -2.36 6.73 -26.16
C ASN A 282 -3.86 6.54 -26.39
N PRO A 283 -4.37 5.38 -26.84
CA PRO A 283 -5.78 5.22 -27.11
C PRO A 283 -6.71 5.56 -25.93
N ASN A 284 -6.24 5.44 -24.70
CA ASN A 284 -7.06 5.59 -23.49
C ASN A 284 -6.68 6.81 -22.63
N VAL A 285 -5.40 7.25 -22.65
CA VAL A 285 -4.90 8.27 -21.72
C VAL A 285 -4.27 9.43 -22.45
N TYR A 286 -4.67 10.64 -22.08
CA TYR A 286 -4.05 11.91 -22.45
C TYR A 286 -3.43 12.52 -21.20
N GLN A 287 -2.13 12.80 -21.23
CA GLN A 287 -1.40 13.30 -20.07
C GLN A 287 -0.50 14.47 -20.45
N ILE A 288 -0.49 15.48 -19.60
CA ILE A 288 0.49 16.56 -19.63
C ILE A 288 1.16 16.68 -18.28
N SER A 289 2.46 16.82 -18.26
CA SER A 289 3.24 17.01 -17.04
C SER A 289 4.31 18.06 -17.19
N MET A 290 4.64 18.73 -16.10
CA MET A 290 5.72 19.69 -16.01
C MET A 290 6.48 19.53 -14.70
N GLY A 291 7.78 19.76 -14.72
CA GLY A 291 8.61 19.70 -13.53
C GLY A 291 9.91 20.45 -13.70
N THR A 292 10.41 21.00 -12.59
CA THR A 292 11.68 21.74 -12.56
C THR A 292 12.25 21.74 -11.14
N GLY A 293 13.56 21.93 -11.02
CA GLY A 293 14.24 22.09 -9.74
C GLY A 293 15.23 23.26 -9.79
N TYR A 294 15.12 24.16 -8.82
CA TYR A 294 15.93 25.36 -8.70
C TYR A 294 16.80 25.31 -7.45
N GLU A 295 18.07 25.67 -7.59
CA GLU A 295 18.93 26.01 -6.44
C GLU A 295 18.59 27.40 -5.93
N LEU A 296 18.32 27.51 -4.62
CA LEU A 296 17.92 28.76 -3.98
C LEU A 296 19.13 29.67 -3.63
N GLY A 297 20.34 29.25 -3.99
CA GLY A 297 21.60 29.92 -3.76
C GLY A 297 22.44 29.25 -2.68
N LYS A 298 23.57 29.85 -2.34
CA LYS A 298 24.57 29.30 -1.41
C LYS A 298 23.92 28.91 -0.09
N ASP A 299 24.11 27.65 0.32
CA ASP A 299 23.61 27.05 1.57
C ASP A 299 22.09 27.12 1.80
N LYS A 300 21.30 27.50 0.77
CA LYS A 300 19.83 27.61 0.87
C LYS A 300 19.09 26.40 0.33
N GLY A 301 19.81 25.43 -0.20
CA GLY A 301 19.22 24.18 -0.73
C GLY A 301 18.57 24.35 -2.09
N ALA A 302 17.68 23.42 -2.43
CA ALA A 302 17.00 23.36 -3.71
C ALA A 302 15.49 23.16 -3.54
N LEU A 303 14.71 23.72 -4.45
CA LEU A 303 13.27 23.59 -4.53
C LEU A 303 12.89 22.87 -5.82
N ASN A 304 12.24 21.71 -5.70
CA ASN A 304 11.61 21.01 -6.82
C ASN A 304 10.10 21.27 -6.83
N VAL A 305 9.57 21.53 -8.03
CA VAL A 305 8.14 21.67 -8.25
C VAL A 305 7.75 20.82 -9.44
N SER A 306 6.68 20.04 -9.30
CA SER A 306 6.11 19.25 -10.40
C SER A 306 4.60 19.26 -10.38
N ALA A 307 4.00 19.18 -11.55
CA ALA A 307 2.57 19.06 -11.74
C ALA A 307 2.28 18.08 -12.88
N ASP A 308 1.19 17.33 -12.76
CA ASP A 308 0.75 16.35 -13.74
C ASP A 308 -0.77 16.37 -13.83
N TYR A 309 -1.30 16.31 -15.05
CA TYR A 309 -2.72 16.10 -15.30
C TYR A 309 -2.88 14.98 -16.32
N ALA A 310 -3.75 14.02 -16.00
CA ALA A 310 -4.09 12.91 -16.87
C ALA A 310 -5.62 12.79 -17.01
N TYR A 311 -6.06 12.61 -18.22
CA TYR A 311 -7.46 12.32 -18.58
C TYR A 311 -7.51 10.95 -19.26
N ASN A 312 -8.36 10.06 -18.75
CA ASN A 312 -8.57 8.72 -19.29
C ASN A 312 -10.00 8.53 -19.75
N THR A 313 -10.16 8.00 -20.93
CA THR A 313 -11.47 7.55 -21.45
C THR A 313 -11.27 6.30 -22.30
N ASN A 314 -12.21 5.38 -22.25
CA ASN A 314 -12.19 4.20 -23.13
C ASN A 314 -12.70 4.52 -24.54
N ASP A 315 -13.58 5.51 -24.64
CA ASP A 315 -14.10 6.01 -25.89
C ASP A 315 -14.17 7.55 -25.83
N PRO A 316 -13.40 8.28 -26.66
CA PRO A 316 -13.42 9.74 -26.71
C PRO A 316 -14.81 10.34 -27.00
N LYS A 317 -15.72 9.57 -27.58
CA LYS A 317 -17.11 9.99 -27.84
C LYS A 317 -17.99 9.84 -26.59
N ALA A 318 -17.66 8.92 -25.69
CA ALA A 318 -18.39 8.66 -24.45
C ALA A 318 -17.87 9.56 -23.31
N THR A 319 -18.12 10.87 -23.42
CA THR A 319 -17.64 11.87 -22.42
C THR A 319 -18.27 11.68 -21.05
N TYR A 320 -19.34 10.89 -20.95
CA TYR A 320 -20.01 10.54 -19.70
C TYR A 320 -19.28 9.48 -18.87
N GLN A 321 -18.20 8.85 -19.40
CA GLN A 321 -17.37 7.89 -18.68
C GLN A 321 -15.90 8.25 -18.82
N HIS A 322 -15.29 8.72 -17.74
CA HIS A 322 -13.88 9.09 -17.74
C HIS A 322 -13.29 9.11 -16.32
N TYR A 323 -11.97 9.04 -16.26
CA TYR A 323 -11.20 9.30 -15.05
C TYR A 323 -10.27 10.49 -15.26
N GLN A 324 -10.18 11.36 -14.27
CA GLN A 324 -9.27 12.50 -14.24
C GLN A 324 -8.33 12.37 -13.04
N ARG A 325 -7.08 12.72 -13.26
CA ARG A 325 -6.08 12.83 -12.20
C ARG A 325 -5.31 14.13 -12.36
N ALA A 326 -5.16 14.86 -11.25
CA ALA A 326 -4.20 15.94 -11.15
C ALA A 326 -3.30 15.69 -9.94
N THR A 327 -1.98 15.79 -10.12
CA THR A 327 -1.02 15.69 -9.01
C THR A 327 -0.09 16.88 -9.02
N GLY A 328 0.32 17.31 -7.82
CA GLY A 328 1.29 18.38 -7.63
C GLY A 328 2.24 18.01 -6.50
N LYS A 329 3.50 18.37 -6.63
CA LYS A 329 4.50 18.19 -5.58
C LYS A 329 5.41 19.40 -5.48
N VAL A 330 5.65 19.83 -4.27
CA VAL A 330 6.68 20.78 -3.93
C VAL A 330 7.62 20.11 -2.94
N MET A 331 8.91 20.05 -3.25
CA MET A 331 9.92 19.46 -2.38
C MET A 331 11.06 20.44 -2.15
N TYR A 332 11.37 20.69 -0.89
CA TYR A 332 12.53 21.44 -0.44
C TYR A 332 13.57 20.46 0.09
N SER A 333 14.78 20.54 -0.47
CA SER A 333 15.94 19.73 -0.10
C SER A 333 17.07 20.63 0.38
N ASN A 334 17.60 20.38 1.56
CA ASN A 334 18.73 21.14 2.09
C ASN A 334 19.66 20.28 2.94
N SER A 335 20.88 20.77 3.11
CA SER A 335 21.90 20.22 4.01
C SER A 335 22.24 21.24 5.09
N PHE A 336 22.23 20.80 6.35
CA PHE A 336 22.45 21.63 7.53
C PHE A 336 23.72 21.16 8.27
N PHE A 337 24.22 21.99 9.19
CA PHE A 337 25.36 21.67 10.07
C PHE A 337 26.62 21.19 9.30
N HIS A 338 27.05 21.97 8.31
CA HIS A 338 28.19 21.63 7.44
C HIS A 338 27.98 20.25 6.75
N ASN A 339 26.85 20.07 6.10
CA ASN A 339 26.47 18.85 5.38
C ASN A 339 26.32 17.58 6.23
N LYS A 340 26.25 17.70 7.56
CA LYS A 340 26.02 16.55 8.43
C LYS A 340 24.57 16.08 8.43
N LEU A 341 23.61 16.98 8.34
CA LEU A 341 22.18 16.66 8.25
C LEU A 341 21.67 16.99 6.87
N ARG A 342 21.19 16.01 6.16
CA ARG A 342 20.45 16.18 4.91
C ARG A 342 18.98 15.95 5.19
N SER A 343 18.15 16.85 4.68
CA SER A 343 16.69 16.79 4.88
C SER A 343 15.97 17.13 3.59
N ASN A 344 14.93 16.35 3.29
CA ASN A 344 13.96 16.60 2.25
C ASN A 344 12.60 16.79 2.92
N THR A 345 11.89 17.86 2.58
CA THR A 345 10.52 18.08 3.02
C THR A 345 9.65 18.30 1.81
N SER A 346 8.60 17.52 1.65
CA SER A 346 7.69 17.65 0.51
C SER A 346 6.24 17.79 0.95
N LEU A 347 5.51 18.58 0.17
CA LEU A 347 4.05 18.64 0.18
C LEU A 347 3.56 18.12 -1.16
N ASP A 348 2.78 17.03 -1.11
CA ASP A 348 2.15 16.43 -2.27
C ASP A 348 0.65 16.72 -2.25
N PHE A 349 0.11 17.03 -3.40
CA PHE A 349 -1.32 17.16 -3.68
C PHE A 349 -1.75 16.10 -4.67
N MET A 350 -2.92 15.54 -4.46
CA MET A 350 -3.55 14.58 -5.37
C MET A 350 -5.03 14.89 -5.49
N TYR A 351 -5.52 14.88 -6.71
CA TYR A 351 -6.93 14.92 -7.09
C TYR A 351 -7.21 13.77 -8.06
N GLY A 352 -8.23 12.98 -7.78
CA GLY A 352 -8.75 11.95 -8.67
C GLY A 352 -10.26 12.07 -8.78
N LYS A 353 -10.82 11.94 -9.98
CA LYS A 353 -12.27 11.87 -10.18
C LYS A 353 -12.62 10.79 -11.20
N ASP A 354 -13.37 9.80 -10.75
CA ASP A 354 -13.99 8.76 -11.60
C ASP A 354 -15.45 9.16 -11.88
N THR A 355 -15.82 9.27 -13.14
CA THR A 355 -17.17 9.66 -13.56
C THR A 355 -17.73 8.57 -14.44
N ARG A 356 -18.89 8.05 -14.08
CA ARG A 356 -19.66 7.05 -14.82
C ARG A 356 -21.12 7.45 -14.80
N ASN A 357 -21.45 8.43 -15.63
CA ASN A 357 -22.81 8.91 -15.77
C ASN A 357 -23.62 8.00 -16.72
N ARG A 358 -24.93 8.19 -16.73
CA ARG A 358 -25.85 7.54 -17.64
C ARG A 358 -25.44 7.82 -19.09
N ASN A 359 -25.61 6.84 -19.97
CA ASN A 359 -25.47 7.07 -21.40
C ASN A 359 -26.64 7.91 -21.88
N PRO A 360 -26.44 9.13 -22.43
CA PRO A 360 -27.51 9.98 -22.87
C PRO A 360 -28.26 9.42 -24.08
N ASP A 361 -27.65 8.50 -24.83
CA ASP A 361 -28.22 7.87 -26.02
C ASP A 361 -28.86 6.50 -25.72
N ASP A 362 -28.89 6.07 -24.47
CA ASP A 362 -29.45 4.78 -24.07
C ASP A 362 -30.25 4.91 -22.76
N GLU A 363 -31.58 5.00 -22.91
CA GLU A 363 -32.52 5.13 -21.79
C GLU A 363 -32.52 3.89 -20.85
N SER A 364 -32.01 2.74 -21.28
CA SER A 364 -31.88 1.55 -20.44
C SER A 364 -30.80 1.70 -19.38
N THR A 365 -29.83 2.59 -19.60
CA THR A 365 -28.73 2.88 -18.66
C THR A 365 -29.21 3.82 -17.58
N GLN A 366 -29.52 3.30 -16.39
CA GLN A 366 -30.09 4.08 -15.28
C GLN A 366 -29.07 4.35 -14.14
N THR A 367 -27.82 3.91 -14.29
CA THR A 367 -26.81 4.03 -13.23
C THR A 367 -25.92 5.25 -13.42
N THR A 368 -25.76 6.03 -12.35
CA THR A 368 -24.75 7.09 -12.23
C THR A 368 -23.85 6.77 -11.05
N SER A 369 -22.55 6.85 -11.26
CA SER A 369 -21.55 6.58 -10.23
C SER A 369 -20.40 7.57 -10.35
N GLU A 370 -20.13 8.30 -9.28
CA GLU A 370 -19.01 9.24 -9.21
C GLU A 370 -18.15 8.97 -7.97
N GLY A 371 -16.84 8.98 -8.17
CA GLY A 371 -15.85 8.93 -7.09
C GLY A 371 -14.89 10.12 -7.17
N ARG A 372 -14.64 10.80 -6.07
CA ARG A 372 -13.68 11.91 -5.99
C ARG A 372 -12.76 11.72 -4.81
N ASP A 373 -11.46 11.78 -5.06
CA ASP A 373 -10.41 11.71 -4.06
C ASP A 373 -9.59 13.01 -4.08
N VAL A 374 -9.45 13.67 -2.93
CA VAL A 374 -8.59 14.84 -2.75
C VAL A 374 -7.62 14.56 -1.62
N GLY A 375 -6.34 14.49 -1.90
CA GLY A 375 -5.31 14.10 -0.95
C GLY A 375 -4.22 15.14 -0.76
N PHE A 376 -3.74 15.28 0.48
CA PHE A 376 -2.55 16.04 0.85
C PHE A 376 -1.63 15.14 1.66
N ASN A 377 -0.35 15.13 1.30
CA ASN A 377 0.67 14.42 2.05
C ASN A 377 1.84 15.36 2.37
N LEU A 378 2.13 15.52 3.64
CA LEU A 378 3.34 16.17 4.12
C LEU A 378 4.34 15.09 4.54
N ASN A 379 5.51 15.08 3.91
CA ASN A 379 6.58 14.15 4.24
C ASN A 379 7.86 14.91 4.53
N THR A 380 8.54 14.58 5.61
CA THR A 380 9.92 15.01 5.86
C THR A 380 10.78 13.81 6.21
N ASN A 381 11.90 13.69 5.53
CA ASN A 381 12.85 12.62 5.74
C ASN A 381 14.28 13.17 5.71
N GLY A 382 15.18 12.52 6.40
CA GLY A 382 16.56 12.97 6.40
C GLY A 382 17.52 11.98 7.02
N THR A 383 18.80 12.29 6.81
CA THR A 383 19.93 11.52 7.32
C THR A 383 20.89 12.43 8.03
N TRP A 384 21.15 12.16 9.29
CA TRP A 384 22.16 12.82 10.09
C TRP A 384 23.42 11.95 10.16
N ASN A 385 24.48 12.37 9.46
CA ASN A 385 25.77 11.70 9.43
C ASN A 385 26.57 12.11 10.68
N ILE A 386 26.71 11.19 11.64
CA ILE A 386 27.38 11.39 12.92
C ILE A 386 28.83 10.96 12.81
N ASN A 387 29.10 9.80 12.20
CA ASN A 387 30.42 9.21 11.97
C ASN A 387 31.32 9.18 13.23
N LYS A 388 30.73 8.82 14.40
CA LYS A 388 31.44 8.75 15.69
C LYS A 388 31.38 7.33 16.24
N GLY A 389 32.55 6.72 16.43
CA GLY A 389 32.64 5.34 16.89
C GLY A 389 31.98 4.37 15.89
N TRP A 390 31.05 3.56 16.35
CA TRP A 390 30.28 2.64 15.49
C TRP A 390 29.09 3.34 14.83
N LEU A 391 28.56 4.40 15.45
CA LEU A 391 27.39 5.11 14.95
C LEU A 391 27.77 5.93 13.72
N GLN A 392 27.23 5.54 12.56
CA GLN A 392 27.46 6.22 11.29
C GLN A 392 26.44 7.31 11.05
N ASN A 393 25.18 6.96 11.10
CA ASN A 393 24.10 7.90 10.84
C ASN A 393 22.82 7.54 11.60
N ILE A 394 21.97 8.54 11.71
CA ILE A 394 20.58 8.40 12.13
C ILE A 394 19.70 8.90 10.98
N ARG A 395 18.74 8.08 10.55
CA ARG A 395 17.74 8.44 9.55
C ARG A 395 16.39 8.64 10.24
N TYR A 396 15.65 9.65 9.80
CA TYR A 396 14.29 9.88 10.26
C TYR A 396 13.34 9.99 9.06
N VAL A 397 12.08 9.63 9.29
CA VAL A 397 10.96 9.84 8.37
C VAL A 397 9.76 10.24 9.22
N LEU A 398 9.11 11.35 8.85
CA LEU A 398 7.85 11.79 9.42
C LEU A 398 6.89 12.07 8.26
N SER A 399 5.68 11.54 8.34
CA SER A 399 4.67 11.76 7.29
C SER A 399 3.29 11.90 7.91
N GLY A 400 2.50 12.84 7.36
CA GLY A 400 1.08 13.00 7.63
C GLY A 400 0.32 13.03 6.31
N ASN A 401 -0.72 12.21 6.20
CA ASN A 401 -1.57 12.13 5.03
C ASN A 401 -3.03 12.36 5.42
N TYR A 402 -3.70 13.19 4.64
CA TYR A 402 -5.13 13.41 4.70
C TYR A 402 -5.72 13.20 3.32
N THR A 403 -6.78 12.36 3.22
CA THR A 403 -7.48 12.11 1.96
C THR A 403 -8.98 12.20 2.18
N ASP A 404 -9.63 13.14 1.50
CA ASP A 404 -11.08 13.28 1.40
C ASP A 404 -11.55 12.47 0.19
N LYS A 405 -12.27 11.38 0.44
CA LYS A 405 -12.85 10.50 -0.58
C LYS A 405 -14.36 10.59 -0.51
N GLN A 406 -14.95 10.96 -1.61
CA GLN A 406 -16.40 11.04 -1.75
C GLN A 406 -16.85 10.09 -2.85
N SER A 407 -17.87 9.31 -2.57
CA SER A 407 -18.50 8.42 -3.55
C SER A 407 -19.98 8.70 -3.57
N PHE A 408 -20.52 8.79 -4.79
CA PHE A 408 -21.94 8.91 -5.08
C PHE A 408 -22.34 7.77 -6.01
N PHE A 409 -23.48 7.16 -5.72
CA PHE A 409 -24.03 6.10 -6.54
C PHE A 409 -25.55 6.24 -6.62
N GLU A 410 -26.10 6.25 -7.81
CA GLU A 410 -27.54 6.32 -8.08
C GLU A 410 -27.90 5.30 -9.16
N THR A 411 -29.00 4.60 -8.96
CA THR A 411 -29.54 3.67 -9.95
C THR A 411 -31.02 3.46 -9.76
N ALA A 412 -31.71 3.09 -10.85
CA ALA A 412 -33.10 2.66 -10.79
C ALA A 412 -33.16 1.21 -10.29
N TYR A 413 -34.02 0.97 -9.31
CA TYR A 413 -34.34 -0.36 -8.80
C TYR A 413 -35.73 -0.76 -9.28
N GLY A 414 -35.82 -1.92 -9.93
CA GLY A 414 -37.06 -2.59 -10.29
C GLY A 414 -37.29 -3.80 -9.40
N SER A 415 -38.55 -4.14 -9.13
CA SER A 415 -38.93 -5.26 -8.23
C SER A 415 -38.33 -5.14 -6.83
N ALA A 416 -38.21 -3.92 -6.31
CA ALA A 416 -37.54 -3.61 -5.07
C ALA A 416 -38.41 -3.73 -3.81
N SER A 417 -39.65 -4.21 -3.94
CA SER A 417 -40.59 -4.34 -2.84
C SER A 417 -39.96 -4.95 -1.59
N ALA A 418 -39.85 -4.19 -0.53
CA ALA A 418 -39.13 -4.58 0.66
C ALA A 418 -39.58 -3.81 1.90
N PRO A 419 -39.67 -4.46 3.06
CA PRO A 419 -39.80 -3.77 4.31
C PRO A 419 -38.52 -3.01 4.62
N TYR A 420 -38.66 -1.86 5.24
CA TYR A 420 -37.54 -1.01 5.57
C TYR A 420 -37.83 -0.17 6.83
N SER A 421 -36.85 -0.08 7.70
CA SER A 421 -36.87 0.85 8.82
C SER A 421 -35.49 1.48 9.00
N MET A 422 -35.39 2.58 9.74
CA MET A 422 -34.12 3.23 10.06
C MET A 422 -33.61 2.88 11.46
N THR A 423 -34.33 2.06 12.23
CA THR A 423 -33.92 1.69 13.58
C THR A 423 -32.63 0.85 13.57
N THR A 424 -31.80 1.05 14.57
CA THR A 424 -30.62 0.23 14.87
C THR A 424 -30.82 -0.65 16.11
N THR A 425 -32.01 -0.63 16.70
CA THR A 425 -32.39 -1.39 17.91
C THR A 425 -32.79 -2.82 17.54
N ASP A 426 -32.11 -3.80 18.12
CA ASP A 426 -32.44 -5.21 17.92
C ASP A 426 -33.81 -5.57 18.47
N GLY A 427 -34.63 -6.26 17.65
CA GLY A 427 -35.97 -6.69 18.00
C GLY A 427 -37.02 -5.57 18.00
N ALA A 428 -36.66 -4.34 17.59
CA ALA A 428 -37.65 -3.26 17.52
C ALA A 428 -38.72 -3.54 16.45
N ILE A 429 -39.97 -3.30 16.81
CA ILE A 429 -41.13 -3.38 15.92
C ILE A 429 -41.66 -1.95 15.72
N LEU A 430 -41.59 -1.47 14.49
CA LEU A 430 -42.06 -0.16 14.08
C LEU A 430 -43.28 -0.26 13.15
N SER A 431 -44.13 0.74 13.18
CA SER A 431 -45.23 0.89 12.24
C SER A 431 -45.03 2.09 11.30
N ASN A 432 -45.85 2.18 10.26
CA ASN A 432 -45.91 3.37 9.40
C ASN A 432 -46.48 4.59 10.12
N PHE A 433 -47.13 4.40 11.28
CA PHE A 433 -47.59 5.46 12.16
C PHE A 433 -46.47 5.83 13.15
N LYS A 434 -45.72 6.83 12.79
CA LYS A 434 -44.52 7.26 13.51
C LYS A 434 -44.81 7.56 14.99
N GLY A 435 -44.06 6.91 15.89
CA GLY A 435 -44.14 7.13 17.33
C GLY A 435 -45.42 6.63 17.98
N GLN A 436 -46.27 5.84 17.30
CA GLN A 436 -47.51 5.29 17.83
C GLN A 436 -47.30 3.85 18.30
N HIS A 437 -47.84 3.55 19.50
CA HIS A 437 -47.93 2.20 20.03
C HIS A 437 -49.15 1.50 19.46
N ILE A 438 -48.97 0.32 18.91
CA ILE A 438 -50.02 -0.53 18.35
C ILE A 438 -50.23 -1.69 19.31
N PHE A 439 -51.51 -2.06 19.58
CA PHE A 439 -51.91 -3.10 20.48
C PHE A 439 -52.70 -4.19 19.74
N ASP A 440 -52.68 -5.43 20.29
CA ASP A 440 -53.49 -6.54 19.82
C ASP A 440 -54.89 -6.53 20.48
N ALA A 441 -55.77 -7.51 20.08
CA ALA A 441 -57.10 -7.66 20.59
C ALA A 441 -57.15 -7.91 22.11
N GLU A 442 -56.11 -8.49 22.69
CA GLU A 442 -55.93 -8.77 24.10
C GLU A 442 -55.36 -7.56 24.87
N GLY A 443 -55.03 -6.46 24.19
CA GLY A 443 -54.47 -5.26 24.79
C GLY A 443 -52.95 -5.33 25.00
N ASN A 444 -52.26 -6.32 24.46
CA ASN A 444 -50.82 -6.38 24.52
C ASN A 444 -50.18 -5.44 23.48
N GLN A 445 -49.18 -4.74 23.88
CA GLN A 445 -48.41 -3.86 22.97
C GLN A 445 -47.60 -4.68 21.98
N ILE A 446 -47.79 -4.44 20.67
CA ILE A 446 -47.07 -5.09 19.57
C ILE A 446 -45.82 -4.29 19.23
N THR A 447 -45.93 -2.99 19.01
CA THR A 447 -44.80 -2.11 18.71
C THR A 447 -43.97 -1.85 19.97
N ASN A 448 -42.65 -2.11 19.89
CA ASN A 448 -41.77 -2.10 21.08
C ASN A 448 -40.47 -1.30 20.81
N PHE A 449 -40.58 -0.16 20.23
CA PHE A 449 -39.47 0.72 19.94
C PHE A 449 -39.04 1.56 21.17
N GLY A 450 -37.71 1.87 21.25
CA GLY A 450 -37.18 2.75 22.29
C GLY A 450 -37.40 4.24 22.03
N SER A 451 -37.04 5.09 22.98
CA SER A 451 -37.16 6.56 22.84
C SER A 451 -36.34 7.12 21.68
N GLU A 452 -35.21 6.52 21.38
CA GLU A 452 -34.34 6.87 20.25
C GLU A 452 -34.94 6.51 18.87
N ASP A 453 -35.87 5.53 18.85
CA ASP A 453 -36.59 5.10 17.66
C ASP A 453 -37.92 5.84 17.44
N ALA A 454 -38.37 6.67 18.36
CA ALA A 454 -39.65 7.36 18.27
C ALA A 454 -39.82 8.23 17.02
N ASN A 455 -38.72 8.64 16.42
CA ASN A 455 -38.71 9.38 15.17
C ASN A 455 -38.59 8.50 13.92
N HIS A 456 -38.33 7.22 14.05
CA HIS A 456 -38.28 6.24 12.98
C HIS A 456 -39.69 5.69 12.67
N TYR A 457 -39.86 5.14 11.49
CA TYR A 457 -41.10 4.51 11.03
C TYR A 457 -40.81 3.38 10.07
N ALA A 458 -41.77 2.48 9.92
CA ALA A 458 -41.68 1.40 8.95
C ALA A 458 -42.18 1.86 7.57
N VAL A 459 -41.46 1.48 6.52
CA VAL A 459 -41.79 1.75 5.13
C VAL A 459 -41.77 0.45 4.34
N PHE A 460 -42.71 0.31 3.42
CA PHE A 460 -42.66 -0.72 2.40
C PHE A 460 -42.32 -0.05 1.07
N LEU A 461 -41.11 -0.28 0.60
CA LEU A 461 -40.62 0.37 -0.62
C LEU A 461 -41.45 -0.04 -1.82
N PRO A 462 -41.71 0.91 -2.76
CA PRO A 462 -42.42 0.62 -4.00
C PRO A 462 -41.68 -0.38 -4.88
N SER A 463 -42.38 -0.99 -5.84
CA SER A 463 -41.80 -1.98 -6.76
C SER A 463 -40.66 -1.41 -7.61
N SER A 464 -40.66 -0.09 -7.85
CA SER A 464 -39.58 0.60 -8.54
C SER A 464 -39.36 1.99 -7.95
N TYR A 465 -38.10 2.37 -7.84
CA TYR A 465 -37.66 3.70 -7.39
C TYR A 465 -36.19 3.96 -7.79
N ILE A 466 -35.81 5.22 -7.77
CA ILE A 466 -34.41 5.60 -7.90
C ILE A 466 -33.80 5.70 -6.50
N GLY A 467 -32.88 4.81 -6.20
CA GLY A 467 -32.13 4.86 -4.95
C GLY A 467 -30.78 5.52 -5.13
N HIS A 468 -30.36 6.31 -4.17
CA HIS A 468 -29.05 6.90 -4.13
C HIS A 468 -28.35 6.68 -2.80
N TYR A 469 -27.01 6.86 -2.80
CA TYR A 469 -26.16 6.47 -1.71
C TYR A 469 -24.85 7.26 -1.78
N GLU A 470 -24.44 7.82 -0.67
CA GLU A 470 -23.24 8.62 -0.55
C GLU A 470 -22.29 8.06 0.52
N ILE A 471 -20.98 8.15 0.25
CA ILE A 471 -19.93 7.91 1.23
C ILE A 471 -19.03 9.15 1.30
N ASP A 472 -18.96 9.76 2.47
CA ASP A 472 -17.99 10.79 2.85
C ASP A 472 -16.94 10.12 3.75
N SER A 473 -15.79 9.78 3.17
CA SER A 473 -14.67 9.12 3.85
C SER A 473 -13.49 10.08 3.94
N ARG A 474 -13.01 10.38 5.16
CA ARG A 474 -11.88 11.27 5.40
C ARG A 474 -10.79 10.51 6.13
N GLU A 475 -9.86 9.99 5.37
CA GLU A 475 -8.78 9.16 5.87
C GLU A 475 -7.65 10.02 6.42
N VAL A 476 -7.19 9.70 7.61
CA VAL A 476 -6.05 10.33 8.28
C VAL A 476 -5.03 9.26 8.60
N ASN A 477 -3.81 9.45 8.10
CA ASN A 477 -2.70 8.54 8.36
C ASN A 477 -1.50 9.37 8.84
N ALA A 478 -0.80 8.90 9.87
CA ALA A 478 0.47 9.48 10.29
C ALA A 478 1.50 8.38 10.51
N PHE A 479 2.74 8.70 10.17
CA PHE A 479 3.86 7.78 10.27
C PHE A 479 5.10 8.50 10.78
N ALA A 480 5.82 7.86 11.71
CA ALA A 480 7.10 8.31 12.21
C ALA A 480 8.06 7.13 12.29
N LYS A 481 9.29 7.31 11.83
CA LYS A 481 10.35 6.27 11.86
C LYS A 481 11.68 6.88 12.19
N LEU A 482 12.44 6.19 13.03
CA LEU A 482 13.83 6.51 13.33
C LEU A 482 14.68 5.26 13.14
N THR A 483 15.83 5.39 12.47
CA THR A 483 16.76 4.28 12.21
C THR A 483 18.19 4.73 12.48
N ALA A 484 18.91 4.04 13.36
CA ALA A 484 20.33 4.21 13.58
C ALA A 484 21.10 3.15 12.79
N THR A 485 22.16 3.57 12.10
CA THR A 485 23.08 2.67 11.39
C THR A 485 24.39 2.65 12.16
N LEU A 486 24.75 1.47 12.64
CA LEU A 486 26.04 1.19 13.25
C LEU A 486 26.90 0.43 12.23
N PHE A 487 28.17 0.77 12.13
CA PHE A 487 29.11 0.08 11.25
C PHE A 487 30.43 -0.18 11.94
N LYS A 488 30.95 -1.40 11.77
CA LYS A 488 32.27 -1.77 12.22
C LYS A 488 32.91 -2.71 11.22
N GLN A 489 34.12 -2.36 10.77
CA GLN A 489 34.97 -3.25 10.02
C GLN A 489 35.94 -3.95 10.98
N SER A 490 36.10 -5.26 10.85
CA SER A 490 37.06 -6.08 11.62
C SER A 490 37.77 -7.03 10.64
N GLY A 491 38.99 -6.65 10.22
CA GLY A 491 39.71 -7.38 9.18
C GLY A 491 38.97 -7.40 7.83
N HIS A 492 38.70 -8.61 7.35
CA HIS A 492 37.95 -8.82 6.09
C HIS A 492 36.44 -8.88 6.29
N VAL A 493 35.96 -8.54 7.50
CA VAL A 493 34.53 -8.60 7.86
C VAL A 493 33.99 -7.21 8.05
N ASN A 494 32.91 -6.92 7.36
CA ASN A 494 32.12 -5.70 7.51
C ASN A 494 30.82 -6.03 8.23
N ASN A 495 30.58 -5.39 9.37
CA ASN A 495 29.35 -5.52 10.14
C ASN A 495 28.58 -4.19 10.06
N ARG A 496 27.34 -4.25 9.62
CA ARG A 496 26.44 -3.11 9.58
C ARG A 496 25.14 -3.48 10.29
N ILE A 497 24.90 -2.85 11.43
CA ILE A 497 23.72 -3.09 12.24
C ILE A 497 22.75 -1.93 12.04
N LEU A 498 21.50 -2.24 11.73
CA LEU A 498 20.38 -1.32 11.71
C LEU A 498 19.55 -1.53 12.98
N LEU A 499 19.29 -0.45 13.71
CA LEU A 499 18.40 -0.43 14.86
C LEU A 499 17.34 0.62 14.58
N GLY A 500 16.08 0.31 14.80
CA GLY A 500 15.06 1.32 14.56
C GLY A 500 13.72 0.99 15.19
N PHE A 501 12.90 2.02 15.19
CA PHE A 501 11.50 1.93 15.57
C PHE A 501 10.65 2.79 14.64
N ASP A 502 9.40 2.42 14.50
CA ASP A 502 8.39 3.18 13.80
C ASP A 502 7.06 3.17 14.55
N PHE A 503 6.29 4.20 14.30
CA PHE A 503 4.93 4.37 14.77
C PHE A 503 4.03 4.75 13.60
N LYS A 504 2.87 4.14 13.52
CA LYS A 504 1.88 4.41 12.50
C LYS A 504 0.50 4.51 13.14
N THR A 505 -0.31 5.44 12.65
CA THR A 505 -1.72 5.55 13.02
C THR A 505 -2.58 5.72 11.79
N ASP A 506 -3.69 5.00 11.72
CA ASP A 506 -4.66 5.02 10.64
C ASP A 506 -6.07 5.23 11.22
N GLY A 507 -6.84 6.14 10.65
CA GLY A 507 -8.20 6.42 11.08
C GLY A 507 -9.04 7.09 10.01
N ASN A 508 -10.35 7.19 10.27
CA ASN A 508 -11.31 7.83 9.38
C ASN A 508 -12.23 8.75 10.17
N ILE A 509 -12.29 10.02 9.79
CA ILE A 509 -13.06 11.07 10.46
C ILE A 509 -14.23 11.57 9.59
N GLY A 510 -14.59 10.82 8.53
CA GLY A 510 -15.66 11.18 7.61
C GLY A 510 -17.06 11.03 8.22
N LYS A 511 -18.04 11.65 7.56
CA LYS A 511 -19.45 11.46 7.91
C LYS A 511 -19.91 10.02 7.66
N GLY A 512 -19.17 9.31 6.79
CA GLY A 512 -19.42 7.91 6.46
C GLY A 512 -20.52 7.73 5.45
N LYS A 513 -21.34 6.71 5.64
CA LYS A 513 -22.42 6.32 4.73
C LYS A 513 -23.69 7.08 5.06
N THR A 514 -24.26 7.71 4.03
CA THR A 514 -25.52 8.44 4.13
C THR A 514 -26.40 8.15 2.92
N PHE A 515 -27.69 8.15 3.13
CA PHE A 515 -28.70 8.01 2.08
C PHE A 515 -30.06 8.54 2.57
N ASP A 516 -30.96 8.80 1.62
CA ASP A 516 -32.32 9.20 1.94
C ASP A 516 -33.15 7.98 2.37
N PRO A 517 -33.79 8.02 3.55
CA PRO A 517 -34.67 6.95 3.99
C PRO A 517 -35.83 6.61 3.05
N THR A 518 -36.24 7.55 2.20
CA THR A 518 -37.33 7.34 1.23
C THR A 518 -36.87 6.70 -0.07
N SER A 519 -35.55 6.71 -0.33
CA SER A 519 -34.94 6.14 -1.53
C SER A 519 -33.63 5.41 -1.21
N PRO A 520 -33.64 4.41 -0.31
CA PRO A 520 -32.44 3.75 0.18
C PRO A 520 -31.78 2.88 -0.90
N PRO A 521 -30.51 2.47 -0.72
CA PRO A 521 -29.89 1.45 -1.55
C PRO A 521 -30.67 0.15 -1.52
N LEU A 522 -30.76 -0.54 -2.65
CA LEU A 522 -31.39 -1.86 -2.70
C LEU A 522 -30.67 -2.82 -1.77
N ARG A 523 -31.44 -3.62 -1.03
CA ARG A 523 -30.88 -4.70 -0.23
C ARG A 523 -30.24 -5.78 -1.09
N ASN A 524 -29.34 -6.54 -0.48
CA ASN A 524 -28.65 -7.62 -1.15
C ASN A 524 -29.61 -8.72 -1.62
N GLN A 525 -29.54 -9.10 -2.88
CA GLN A 525 -30.37 -10.16 -3.46
C GLN A 525 -30.12 -11.55 -2.88
N THR A 526 -28.96 -11.79 -2.26
CA THR A 526 -28.63 -13.08 -1.65
C THR A 526 -29.28 -13.27 -0.27
N SER A 527 -29.66 -12.17 0.40
CA SER A 527 -30.39 -12.20 1.66
C SER A 527 -31.62 -11.28 1.57
N LYS A 528 -32.78 -11.88 1.28
CA LYS A 528 -34.03 -11.17 0.93
C LYS A 528 -34.51 -10.14 1.95
N ASN A 529 -34.07 -10.25 3.21
CA ASN A 529 -34.52 -9.39 4.30
C ASN A 529 -33.45 -8.46 4.85
N SER A 530 -32.24 -8.46 4.27
CA SER A 530 -31.18 -7.56 4.70
C SER A 530 -31.46 -6.12 4.29
N SER A 531 -31.08 -5.17 5.11
CA SER A 531 -31.24 -3.73 4.87
C SER A 531 -29.99 -2.96 5.24
N TYR A 532 -29.90 -1.72 4.81
CA TYR A 532 -28.75 -0.85 5.05
C TYR A 532 -29.03 0.14 6.18
N ARG A 533 -27.98 0.66 6.80
CA ARG A 533 -28.05 1.77 7.77
C ARG A 533 -26.99 2.79 7.48
N PRO A 534 -27.23 4.09 7.71
CA PRO A 534 -26.17 5.09 7.77
C PRO A 534 -25.11 4.69 8.80
N ARG A 535 -23.85 5.01 8.52
CA ARG A 535 -22.75 4.68 9.42
C ARG A 535 -21.72 5.83 9.46
N PRO A 536 -21.64 6.59 10.54
CA PRO A 536 -20.61 7.60 10.71
C PRO A 536 -19.23 6.93 10.93
N TYR A 537 -18.22 7.34 10.14
CA TYR A 537 -16.86 6.78 10.28
C TYR A 537 -16.07 7.43 11.41
N LYS A 538 -16.39 8.69 11.76
CA LYS A 538 -15.75 9.41 12.87
C LYS A 538 -15.85 8.71 14.23
N ASP A 539 -16.83 7.80 14.40
CA ASP A 539 -17.07 7.08 15.64
C ASP A 539 -16.24 5.78 15.72
N ILE A 540 -15.51 5.45 14.65
CA ILE A 540 -14.64 4.27 14.59
C ILE A 540 -13.27 4.63 15.19
N PRO A 541 -12.73 3.84 16.15
CA PRO A 541 -11.44 4.11 16.76
C PRO A 541 -10.27 4.05 15.74
N PHE A 542 -9.28 4.89 15.95
CA PHE A 542 -8.02 4.80 15.21
C PHE A 542 -7.25 3.54 15.56
N ILE A 543 -6.54 2.97 14.57
CA ILE A 543 -5.58 1.89 14.79
C ILE A 543 -4.20 2.51 15.01
N HIS A 544 -3.54 2.10 16.09
CA HIS A 544 -2.17 2.48 16.39
C HIS A 544 -1.27 1.26 16.27
N GLN A 545 -0.16 1.40 15.55
CA GLN A 545 0.84 0.36 15.38
C GLN A 545 2.22 0.89 15.80
N PHE A 546 2.95 0.09 16.55
CA PHE A 546 4.33 0.34 16.92
C PHE A 546 5.20 -0.80 16.39
N GLY A 547 6.31 -0.46 15.74
CA GLY A 547 7.31 -1.39 15.24
C GLY A 547 8.67 -1.12 15.84
N ALA A 548 9.41 -2.17 16.19
CA ALA A 548 10.82 -2.10 16.58
C ALA A 548 11.60 -3.18 15.85
N PHE A 549 12.82 -2.88 15.41
CA PHE A 549 13.60 -3.82 14.62
C PHE A 549 15.11 -3.71 14.87
N VAL A 550 15.77 -4.85 14.68
CA VAL A 550 17.23 -4.97 14.61
C VAL A 550 17.61 -5.86 13.45
N GLU A 551 18.59 -5.44 12.65
CA GLU A 551 19.10 -6.18 11.51
C GLU A 551 20.61 -6.08 11.44
N GLU A 552 21.27 -7.21 11.33
CA GLU A 552 22.70 -7.34 11.03
C GLU A 552 22.89 -7.60 9.54
N ASN A 553 23.68 -6.79 8.88
CA ASN A 553 24.17 -6.99 7.52
C ASN A 553 25.67 -7.27 7.60
N PHE A 554 26.01 -8.51 7.40
CA PHE A 554 27.37 -9.04 7.50
C PHE A 554 27.93 -9.26 6.09
N ALA A 555 29.14 -8.81 5.81
CA ALA A 555 29.86 -9.13 4.59
C ALA A 555 31.28 -9.57 4.91
N TRP A 556 31.68 -10.74 4.42
CA TRP A 556 32.98 -11.33 4.63
C TRP A 556 33.65 -11.65 3.29
N ASN A 557 34.83 -11.07 3.08
CA ASN A 557 35.67 -11.34 1.92
C ASN A 557 36.60 -12.51 2.24
N ILE A 558 36.36 -13.68 1.62
CA ILE A 558 37.18 -14.91 1.75
C ILE A 558 38.02 -15.05 0.48
N GLY A 559 39.21 -14.47 0.47
CA GLY A 559 39.99 -14.31 -0.75
C GLY A 559 39.29 -13.41 -1.74
N GLU A 560 39.01 -13.94 -2.96
CA GLU A 560 38.25 -13.21 -4.00
C GLU A 560 36.75 -13.45 -3.94
N ARG A 561 36.27 -14.30 -3.05
CA ARG A 561 34.86 -14.64 -2.87
C ARG A 561 34.24 -13.75 -1.80
N GLU A 562 33.00 -13.40 -1.99
CA GLU A 562 32.22 -12.63 -1.02
C GLU A 562 31.08 -13.47 -0.43
N TRP A 563 31.00 -13.49 0.89
CA TRP A 563 29.86 -14.04 1.63
C TRP A 563 29.11 -12.88 2.27
N LYS A 564 27.84 -12.71 1.91
CA LYS A 564 26.94 -11.72 2.51
C LYS A 564 25.82 -12.41 3.26
N MET A 565 25.42 -11.85 4.37
CA MET A 565 24.31 -12.30 5.20
C MET A 565 23.54 -11.08 5.70
N GLN A 566 22.23 -11.19 5.68
CA GLN A 566 21.32 -10.24 6.29
C GLN A 566 20.41 -11.03 7.23
N ALA A 567 20.48 -10.75 8.53
CA ALA A 567 19.68 -11.42 9.55
C ALA A 567 19.05 -10.39 10.46
N GLY A 568 17.75 -10.48 10.68
CA GLY A 568 17.08 -9.50 11.53
C GLY A 568 15.78 -10.03 12.12
N VAL A 569 15.29 -9.29 13.09
CA VAL A 569 14.01 -9.54 13.74
C VAL A 569 13.26 -8.22 13.89
N ARG A 570 11.96 -8.27 13.58
CA ARG A 570 11.04 -7.17 13.78
C ARG A 570 9.94 -7.58 14.74
N PHE A 571 9.67 -6.72 15.69
CA PHE A 571 8.52 -6.78 16.60
C PHE A 571 7.52 -5.73 16.18
N ASP A 572 6.27 -6.13 15.98
CA ASP A 572 5.15 -5.23 15.72
C ASP A 572 4.06 -5.44 16.77
N HIS A 573 3.48 -4.35 17.24
CA HIS A 573 2.35 -4.32 18.16
C HIS A 573 1.26 -3.40 17.61
N ALA A 574 0.03 -3.90 17.56
CA ALA A 574 -1.14 -3.10 17.20
C ALA A 574 -2.13 -3.04 18.36
N SER A 575 -2.79 -1.90 18.52
CA SER A 575 -3.67 -1.61 19.67
C SER A 575 -4.83 -2.60 19.87
N VAL A 576 -5.23 -3.34 18.81
CA VAL A 576 -6.41 -4.23 18.85
C VAL A 576 -6.01 -5.72 18.82
N VAL A 577 -5.06 -6.11 17.98
CA VAL A 577 -4.74 -7.55 17.76
C VAL A 577 -3.45 -8.01 18.45
N GLY A 578 -2.81 -7.14 19.24
CA GLY A 578 -1.62 -7.48 20.00
C GLY A 578 -0.33 -7.53 19.18
N SER A 579 0.57 -8.44 19.53
CA SER A 579 1.96 -8.43 19.08
C SER A 579 2.32 -9.57 18.16
N VAL A 580 3.28 -9.33 17.25
CA VAL A 580 3.87 -10.33 16.35
C VAL A 580 5.37 -10.15 16.25
N LEU A 581 6.10 -11.27 16.12
CA LEU A 581 7.53 -11.31 15.86
C LEU A 581 7.77 -11.85 14.45
N SER A 582 8.64 -11.17 13.69
CA SER A 582 8.89 -11.43 12.27
C SER A 582 10.40 -11.56 12.01
N PRO A 583 11.00 -12.74 12.22
CA PRO A 583 12.41 -13.00 11.86
C PRO A 583 12.59 -13.12 10.36
N ARG A 584 13.72 -12.62 9.84
CA ARG A 584 14.07 -12.67 8.41
C ARG A 584 15.57 -12.92 8.25
N PHE A 585 15.90 -13.73 7.26
CA PHE A 585 17.28 -14.12 6.95
C PHE A 585 17.46 -14.24 5.44
N ASN A 586 18.51 -13.61 4.92
CA ASN A 586 18.99 -13.76 3.55
C ASN A 586 20.50 -13.98 3.57
N ALA A 587 21.01 -14.83 2.69
CA ALA A 587 22.43 -15.03 2.51
C ALA A 587 22.80 -15.18 1.04
N SER A 588 24.02 -14.82 0.68
CA SER A 588 24.58 -15.09 -0.64
C SER A 588 26.07 -15.41 -0.53
N PHE A 589 26.54 -16.27 -1.42
CA PHE A 589 27.93 -16.69 -1.51
C PHE A 589 28.39 -16.80 -2.95
N ASP A 590 29.56 -16.25 -3.25
CA ASP A 590 30.19 -16.39 -4.55
C ASP A 590 30.83 -17.77 -4.73
N LEU A 591 30.14 -18.65 -5.48
CA LEU A 591 30.70 -19.95 -5.85
C LEU A 591 31.90 -19.81 -6.76
N ILE A 592 31.81 -18.89 -7.73
CA ILE A 592 32.90 -18.45 -8.60
C ILE A 592 32.99 -16.93 -8.46
N PRO A 593 34.13 -16.39 -8.05
CA PRO A 593 34.30 -14.97 -7.79
C PRO A 593 33.75 -14.11 -8.94
N ARG A 594 32.85 -13.18 -8.62
CA ARG A 594 32.19 -12.23 -9.54
C ARG A 594 31.42 -12.84 -10.71
N THR A 595 31.43 -14.17 -10.87
CA THR A 595 30.81 -14.88 -12.00
C THR A 595 29.54 -15.60 -11.58
N LEU A 596 29.59 -16.44 -10.55
CA LEU A 596 28.46 -17.26 -10.11
C LEU A 596 28.20 -17.07 -8.62
N THR A 597 27.03 -16.56 -8.29
CA THR A 597 26.58 -16.32 -6.92
C THR A 597 25.36 -17.21 -6.61
N LEU A 598 25.44 -17.96 -5.51
CA LEU A 598 24.31 -18.65 -4.88
C LEU A 598 23.70 -17.74 -3.83
N SER A 599 22.37 -17.65 -3.81
CA SER A 599 21.64 -16.91 -2.79
C SER A 599 20.48 -17.73 -2.24
N GLY A 600 20.05 -17.42 -1.02
CA GLY A 600 18.87 -18.03 -0.42
C GLY A 600 18.42 -17.29 0.81
N GLY A 601 17.19 -17.51 1.22
CA GLY A 601 16.62 -16.85 2.38
C GLY A 601 15.39 -17.55 2.91
N TYR A 602 15.09 -17.21 4.17
CA TYR A 602 13.83 -17.56 4.83
C TYR A 602 13.39 -16.40 5.72
N GLY A 603 12.10 -16.09 5.70
CA GLY A 603 11.59 -15.02 6.55
C GLY A 603 10.09 -15.10 6.80
N ILE A 604 9.67 -14.41 7.85
CA ILE A 604 8.27 -14.21 8.19
C ILE A 604 7.96 -12.73 8.03
N THR A 605 6.92 -12.43 7.26
CA THR A 605 6.36 -11.09 7.13
C THR A 605 4.94 -11.09 7.69
N SER A 606 4.47 -9.94 8.15
CA SER A 606 3.16 -9.84 8.82
C SER A 606 2.42 -8.59 8.40
N LYS A 607 1.08 -8.71 8.30
CA LYS A 607 0.14 -7.62 8.00
C LYS A 607 -0.90 -7.55 9.10
N MET A 608 -1.10 -6.35 9.66
CA MET A 608 -2.18 -6.09 10.62
C MET A 608 -3.52 -5.96 9.90
N PRO A 609 -4.64 -6.31 10.56
CA PRO A 609 -5.96 -6.11 9.96
C PRO A 609 -6.28 -4.62 9.81
N THR A 610 -7.08 -4.31 8.79
CA THR A 610 -7.53 -2.94 8.51
C THR A 610 -8.80 -2.60 9.31
N LEU A 611 -9.23 -1.32 9.28
CA LEU A 611 -10.48 -0.89 9.91
C LEU A 611 -11.69 -1.71 9.45
N LEU A 612 -11.72 -2.13 8.18
CA LEU A 612 -12.78 -2.97 7.62
C LEU A 612 -12.99 -4.25 8.42
N TYR A 613 -11.89 -4.93 8.80
CA TYR A 613 -11.95 -6.21 9.50
C TYR A 613 -12.07 -6.06 11.02
N LEU A 614 -11.49 -4.98 11.59
CA LEU A 614 -11.53 -4.74 13.03
C LEU A 614 -12.87 -4.19 13.51
N TYR A 615 -13.50 -3.37 12.68
CA TYR A 615 -14.74 -2.69 12.99
C TYR A 615 -15.75 -2.89 11.84
N PRO A 616 -16.24 -4.12 11.62
CA PRO A 616 -17.24 -4.39 10.60
C PRO A 616 -18.57 -3.71 10.91
N GLU A 617 -19.44 -3.59 9.93
CA GLU A 617 -20.80 -3.11 10.11
C GLU A 617 -21.67 -4.20 10.72
N LYS A 618 -22.65 -3.83 11.54
CA LYS A 618 -23.71 -4.74 11.97
C LYS A 618 -24.55 -5.17 10.76
N ALA A 619 -25.10 -6.38 10.81
CA ALA A 619 -26.04 -6.88 9.82
C ALA A 619 -27.48 -6.65 10.29
N TYR A 620 -28.28 -6.04 9.42
CA TYR A 620 -29.67 -5.66 9.69
C TYR A 620 -30.61 -6.43 8.79
N PHE A 621 -31.71 -6.94 9.36
CA PHE A 621 -32.75 -7.70 8.65
C PHE A 621 -34.12 -7.19 9.05
N GLU A 622 -35.06 -7.10 8.09
CA GLU A 622 -36.40 -6.60 8.27
C GLU A 622 -37.45 -7.67 7.93
N TYR A 623 -38.42 -7.85 8.80
CA TYR A 623 -39.49 -8.84 8.67
C TYR A 623 -40.84 -8.20 8.80
N VAL A 624 -41.72 -8.41 7.82
CA VAL A 624 -43.07 -7.83 7.80
C VAL A 624 -43.94 -8.54 8.83
N ASN A 625 -44.46 -7.78 9.77
CA ASN A 625 -45.44 -8.29 10.76
C ASN A 625 -46.87 -8.22 10.24
N ILE A 626 -47.21 -7.14 9.48
CA ILE A 626 -48.47 -6.93 8.77
C ILE A 626 -48.24 -5.95 7.65
N ASN A 627 -48.94 -6.12 6.52
CA ASN A 627 -48.91 -5.17 5.42
C ASN A 627 -50.33 -5.03 4.81
N GLU A 628 -50.98 -3.92 5.13
CA GLU A 628 -52.29 -3.56 4.65
C GLU A 628 -52.28 -2.46 3.62
N LEU A 629 -51.10 -2.01 3.15
CA LEU A 629 -50.97 -0.83 2.29
C LEU A 629 -51.70 -0.95 0.95
N ALA A 630 -51.86 -2.18 0.43
CA ALA A 630 -52.62 -2.45 -0.79
C ALA A 630 -54.09 -2.86 -0.52
N ASN A 631 -54.57 -2.88 0.76
CA ASN A 631 -55.91 -3.30 1.06
C ASN A 631 -56.91 -2.13 0.90
N GLU A 632 -57.60 -2.09 -0.21
CA GLU A 632 -58.57 -1.02 -0.55
C GLU A 632 -59.83 -1.03 0.34
N SER A 633 -60.11 -2.13 1.11
CA SER A 633 -61.24 -2.19 2.01
C SER A 633 -61.00 -1.41 3.33
N ILE A 634 -59.72 -1.00 3.57
CA ILE A 634 -59.35 -0.16 4.72
C ILE A 634 -59.07 1.26 4.18
N PRO A 635 -59.57 2.31 4.87
CA PRO A 635 -59.22 3.69 4.54
C PRO A 635 -57.71 3.88 4.48
N GLU A 636 -57.18 4.61 3.50
CA GLU A 636 -55.76 4.75 3.25
C GLU A 636 -54.98 5.24 4.50
N ASN A 637 -55.57 6.15 5.27
CA ASN A 637 -54.97 6.69 6.50
C ASN A 637 -55.04 5.73 7.73
N GLU A 638 -55.67 4.57 7.58
CA GLU A 638 -55.81 3.53 8.61
C GLU A 638 -55.06 2.24 8.26
N ARG A 639 -54.52 2.15 7.00
CA ARG A 639 -53.77 0.99 6.54
C ARG A 639 -52.48 0.85 7.31
N LEU A 640 -52.31 -0.26 8.01
CA LEU A 640 -51.21 -0.52 8.89
C LEU A 640 -50.07 -1.29 8.14
N PHE A 641 -48.88 -0.85 8.35
CA PHE A 641 -47.65 -1.59 7.99
C PHE A 641 -46.78 -1.67 9.24
N MET A 642 -46.31 -2.88 9.58
CA MET A 642 -45.34 -3.08 10.66
C MET A 642 -44.19 -3.96 10.19
N THR A 643 -43.00 -3.67 10.68
CA THR A 643 -41.81 -4.48 10.46
C THR A 643 -41.00 -4.66 11.73
N THR A 644 -40.48 -5.88 11.94
CA THR A 644 -39.54 -6.21 12.99
C THR A 644 -38.10 -6.11 12.44
N THR A 645 -37.23 -5.36 13.10
CA THR A 645 -35.82 -5.28 12.80
C THR A 645 -35.02 -6.26 13.64
N LYS A 646 -34.25 -7.12 13.00
CA LYS A 646 -33.27 -7.99 13.67
C LYS A 646 -31.85 -7.52 13.37
N VAL A 647 -31.02 -7.36 14.41
CA VAL A 647 -29.66 -6.84 14.31
C VAL A 647 -28.68 -7.91 14.82
N TYR A 648 -27.60 -8.12 14.05
CA TYR A 648 -26.50 -9.00 14.45
C TYR A 648 -25.20 -8.22 14.53
N ASP A 649 -24.43 -8.47 15.59
CA ASP A 649 -23.04 -8.06 15.68
C ASP A 649 -22.19 -9.00 14.81
N THR A 650 -21.44 -8.42 13.92
CA THR A 650 -20.60 -9.15 12.97
C THR A 650 -19.13 -9.11 13.36
N SER A 651 -18.78 -8.51 14.49
CA SER A 651 -17.41 -8.39 14.97
C SER A 651 -16.78 -9.75 15.28
N ASN A 652 -15.44 -9.82 15.15
CA ASN A 652 -14.67 -10.99 15.53
C ASN A 652 -13.48 -10.56 16.40
N GLU A 653 -13.64 -10.72 17.72
CA GLU A 653 -12.60 -10.39 18.70
C GLU A 653 -11.38 -11.32 18.64
N ASN A 654 -11.48 -12.47 17.93
CA ASN A 654 -10.43 -13.47 17.81
C ASN A 654 -9.56 -13.32 16.55
N LEU A 655 -9.62 -12.18 15.88
CA LEU A 655 -8.78 -11.92 14.70
C LEU A 655 -7.31 -12.02 15.08
N LYS A 656 -6.53 -12.63 14.18
CA LYS A 656 -5.09 -12.83 14.29
C LYS A 656 -4.36 -12.04 13.22
N VAL A 657 -3.11 -11.69 13.50
CA VAL A 657 -2.23 -11.08 12.49
C VAL A 657 -1.97 -12.06 11.35
N ALA A 658 -2.15 -11.61 10.11
CA ALA A 658 -1.80 -12.38 8.94
C ALA A 658 -0.27 -12.52 8.82
N LYS A 659 0.23 -13.72 8.49
CA LYS A 659 1.66 -14.03 8.40
C LYS A 659 1.98 -14.74 7.12
N ASN A 660 3.02 -14.29 6.41
CA ASN A 660 3.53 -15.00 5.24
C ASN A 660 4.93 -15.56 5.54
N HIS A 661 5.07 -16.87 5.38
CA HIS A 661 6.33 -17.59 5.46
C HIS A 661 6.92 -17.68 4.05
N LYS A 662 8.04 -17.03 3.83
CA LYS A 662 8.72 -16.94 2.54
C LYS A 662 10.03 -17.73 2.59
N ALA A 663 10.28 -18.53 1.56
CA ALA A 663 11.55 -19.22 1.34
C ALA A 663 11.96 -19.03 -0.12
N GLU A 664 13.23 -18.76 -0.38
CA GLU A 664 13.76 -18.64 -1.73
C GLU A 664 15.20 -19.15 -1.84
N ILE A 665 15.53 -19.65 -3.02
CA ILE A 665 16.89 -20.01 -3.43
C ILE A 665 17.12 -19.54 -4.86
N GLY A 666 18.27 -18.93 -5.13
CA GLY A 666 18.58 -18.36 -6.44
C GLY A 666 20.03 -18.57 -6.86
N LEU A 667 20.23 -18.61 -8.16
CA LEU A 667 21.54 -18.60 -8.82
C LEU A 667 21.62 -17.38 -9.71
N ARG A 668 22.76 -16.70 -9.68
CA ARG A 668 23.08 -15.59 -10.58
C ARG A 668 24.40 -15.82 -11.27
N LEU A 669 24.39 -15.67 -12.58
CA LEU A 669 25.54 -15.77 -13.47
C LEU A 669 25.83 -14.40 -14.08
N ASN A 670 27.10 -13.95 -14.07
CA ASN A 670 27.57 -12.75 -14.73
C ASN A 670 28.84 -13.11 -15.53
N ILE A 671 28.77 -13.05 -16.85
CA ILE A 671 29.91 -13.32 -17.75
C ILE A 671 30.01 -12.19 -18.76
N GLY A 672 31.01 -11.33 -18.62
CA GLY A 672 31.19 -10.18 -19.49
C GLY A 672 29.98 -9.26 -19.51
N LYS A 673 29.30 -9.14 -20.64
CA LYS A 673 28.08 -8.34 -20.82
C LYS A 673 26.77 -9.13 -20.48
N VAL A 674 26.88 -10.45 -20.34
CA VAL A 674 25.72 -11.34 -20.10
C VAL A 674 25.47 -11.48 -18.61
N SER A 675 24.24 -11.27 -18.18
CA SER A 675 23.79 -11.61 -16.83
C SER A 675 22.54 -12.49 -16.90
N ALA A 676 22.49 -13.51 -16.07
CA ALA A 676 21.35 -14.40 -15.94
C ALA A 676 21.06 -14.67 -14.47
N SER A 677 19.80 -14.77 -14.11
CA SER A 677 19.39 -15.18 -12.77
C SER A 677 18.17 -16.10 -12.83
N VAL A 678 18.14 -17.07 -11.92
CA VAL A 678 17.01 -17.95 -11.70
C VAL A 678 16.75 -18.00 -10.19
N THR A 679 15.50 -17.82 -9.78
CA THR A 679 15.08 -17.89 -8.38
C THR A 679 13.86 -18.80 -8.25
N ALA A 680 13.98 -19.84 -7.44
CA ALA A 680 12.85 -20.65 -7.02
C ALA A 680 12.36 -20.14 -5.66
N PHE A 681 11.04 -20.04 -5.48
CA PHE A 681 10.45 -19.54 -4.25
C PHE A 681 9.23 -20.32 -3.81
N GLN A 682 8.94 -20.27 -2.52
CA GLN A 682 7.71 -20.74 -1.91
C GLN A 682 7.25 -19.76 -0.84
N GLU A 683 5.98 -19.42 -0.88
CA GLU A 683 5.31 -18.55 0.09
C GLU A 683 4.09 -19.26 0.67
N ARG A 684 3.85 -19.09 1.96
CA ARG A 684 2.67 -19.60 2.67
C ARG A 684 2.08 -18.54 3.54
N LEU A 685 1.05 -17.87 3.02
CA LEU A 685 0.23 -16.95 3.78
C LEU A 685 -0.71 -17.74 4.71
N LYS A 686 -0.70 -17.43 5.98
CA LYS A 686 -1.58 -17.97 7.02
C LYS A 686 -2.33 -16.86 7.71
N ASN A 687 -3.55 -17.17 8.16
CA ASN A 687 -4.43 -16.21 8.82
C ASN A 687 -4.74 -14.98 7.96
N GLY A 688 -4.82 -15.13 6.64
CA GLY A 688 -5.25 -14.05 5.73
C GLY A 688 -6.69 -13.65 6.02
N TYR A 689 -7.01 -12.39 5.75
CA TYR A 689 -8.31 -11.80 6.05
C TYR A 689 -9.32 -12.08 4.95
N SER A 690 -10.53 -12.44 5.36
CA SER A 690 -11.69 -12.58 4.48
C SER A 690 -12.96 -12.20 5.23
N LEU A 691 -14.04 -12.04 4.50
CA LEU A 691 -15.39 -11.93 5.02
C LEU A 691 -16.09 -13.22 4.64
N ASP A 692 -16.40 -14.05 5.62
CA ASP A 692 -16.92 -15.39 5.40
C ASP A 692 -18.22 -15.64 6.19
N ASN A 693 -19.10 -16.44 5.59
CA ASN A 693 -20.16 -17.08 6.33
C ASN A 693 -19.56 -18.25 7.11
N THR A 694 -19.76 -18.27 8.40
CA THR A 694 -19.35 -19.37 9.28
C THR A 694 -20.59 -19.96 9.95
N PHE A 695 -20.47 -21.15 10.53
CA PHE A 695 -21.61 -21.72 11.28
C PHE A 695 -22.15 -20.79 12.38
N SER A 696 -21.28 -19.95 12.95
CA SER A 696 -21.68 -18.97 13.95
C SER A 696 -22.43 -17.77 13.39
N SER A 697 -22.46 -17.57 12.07
CA SER A 697 -23.21 -16.50 11.43
C SER A 697 -24.56 -16.92 10.85
N PHE A 698 -25.00 -18.17 11.15
CA PHE A 698 -26.33 -18.67 10.82
C PHE A 698 -27.18 -18.70 12.09
N HIS A 699 -28.26 -17.94 12.07
CA HIS A 699 -29.14 -17.80 13.23
C HIS A 699 -30.59 -17.99 12.85
N THR A 700 -31.30 -18.82 13.63
CA THR A 700 -32.77 -18.91 13.55
C THR A 700 -33.37 -17.77 14.33
N PHE A 701 -34.29 -17.05 13.74
CA PHE A 701 -35.05 -15.97 14.35
C PHE A 701 -36.53 -16.24 14.16
N MET A 702 -37.32 -15.99 15.23
CA MET A 702 -38.78 -16.12 15.20
C MET A 702 -39.38 -14.73 15.17
N TYR A 703 -40.25 -14.46 14.17
CA TYR A 703 -41.01 -13.23 14.17
C TYR A 703 -42.50 -13.50 14.04
N LYS A 704 -43.31 -12.54 14.49
CA LYS A 704 -44.78 -12.67 14.59
C LYS A 704 -45.43 -12.01 13.39
N GLU A 705 -46.38 -12.70 12.78
CA GLU A 705 -47.29 -12.12 11.80
C GLU A 705 -48.67 -11.90 12.43
N TYR A 706 -49.29 -10.79 12.09
CA TYR A 706 -50.59 -10.38 12.56
C TYR A 706 -51.59 -10.26 11.42
N THR A 707 -52.88 -10.45 11.76
CA THR A 707 -54.02 -10.21 10.87
C THR A 707 -55.10 -9.54 11.65
N ARG A 708 -56.19 -9.04 10.97
CA ARG A 708 -57.36 -8.53 11.64
C ARG A 708 -58.41 -9.64 11.77
N ASN A 709 -59.05 -9.67 12.93
CA ASN A 709 -60.27 -10.50 13.18
C ASN A 709 -61.52 -9.82 12.54
N GLU A 710 -62.67 -10.46 12.70
CA GLU A 710 -63.95 -9.93 12.18
C GLU A 710 -64.34 -8.58 12.78
N ASN A 711 -63.85 -8.27 13.99
CA ASN A 711 -64.09 -6.99 14.65
C ASN A 711 -63.12 -5.89 14.22
N GLY A 712 -62.15 -6.19 13.37
CA GLY A 712 -61.08 -5.28 12.98
C GLY A 712 -59.88 -5.19 13.93
N ASP A 713 -59.84 -5.97 14.99
CA ASP A 713 -58.73 -6.00 15.94
C ASP A 713 -57.58 -6.84 15.44
N LEU A 714 -56.36 -6.48 15.80
CA LEU A 714 -55.14 -7.23 15.47
C LEU A 714 -55.02 -8.49 16.29
N VAL A 715 -54.87 -9.65 15.63
CA VAL A 715 -54.64 -10.94 16.29
C VAL A 715 -53.39 -11.61 15.71
N LEU A 716 -52.69 -12.40 16.52
CA LEU A 716 -51.53 -13.16 16.07
C LEU A 716 -51.97 -14.24 15.09
N ALA A 717 -51.51 -14.11 13.85
CA ALA A 717 -51.77 -15.07 12.78
C ALA A 717 -50.80 -16.25 12.83
N SER A 718 -49.50 -15.96 12.93
CA SER A 718 -48.44 -16.98 12.93
C SER A 718 -47.17 -16.50 13.64
N ASN A 719 -46.32 -17.47 14.01
CA ASN A 719 -44.99 -17.23 14.52
C ASN A 719 -44.02 -17.98 13.61
N LEU A 720 -43.29 -17.27 12.74
CA LEU A 720 -42.53 -17.84 11.65
C LEU A 720 -41.06 -17.95 11.98
N PRO A 721 -40.44 -19.15 11.80
CA PRO A 721 -39.00 -19.31 11.87
C PRO A 721 -38.34 -18.87 10.58
N VAL A 722 -37.29 -18.09 10.66
CA VAL A 722 -36.45 -17.72 9.53
C VAL A 722 -34.98 -17.97 9.86
N LEU A 723 -34.22 -18.31 8.85
CA LEU A 723 -32.79 -18.50 8.96
C LEU A 723 -32.07 -17.29 8.34
N ASN A 724 -31.35 -16.56 9.17
CA ASN A 724 -30.50 -15.44 8.75
C ASN A 724 -29.05 -15.88 8.58
N SER A 725 -28.37 -15.30 7.64
CA SER A 725 -26.92 -15.45 7.50
C SER A 725 -26.28 -14.12 7.13
N TYR A 726 -25.08 -13.89 7.63
CA TYR A 726 -24.28 -12.72 7.35
C TYR A 726 -22.80 -13.12 7.27
N TYR A 727 -21.95 -12.20 6.84
CA TYR A 727 -20.51 -12.40 6.74
C TYR A 727 -19.80 -11.75 7.92
N THR A 728 -18.81 -12.43 8.46
CA THR A 728 -17.96 -11.94 9.55
C THR A 728 -16.50 -11.87 9.08
N PRO A 729 -15.71 -10.94 9.59
CA PRO A 729 -14.25 -10.97 9.40
C PRO A 729 -13.66 -12.27 9.96
N THR A 730 -12.87 -12.95 9.18
CA THR A 730 -12.20 -14.20 9.56
C THR A 730 -10.72 -14.20 9.19
N ASN A 731 -9.99 -15.19 9.68
CA ASN A 731 -8.62 -15.54 9.29
C ASN A 731 -8.56 -16.85 8.48
N ASN A 732 -9.60 -17.13 7.71
CA ASN A 732 -9.72 -18.43 7.02
C ASN A 732 -8.87 -18.54 5.76
N MET A 733 -8.38 -17.42 5.23
CA MET A 733 -7.55 -17.43 4.01
C MET A 733 -6.15 -17.99 4.30
N ASN A 734 -5.83 -19.09 3.62
CA ASN A 734 -4.50 -19.69 3.60
C ASN A 734 -4.09 -19.89 2.15
N VAL A 735 -3.07 -19.13 1.70
CA VAL A 735 -2.62 -19.14 0.31
C VAL A 735 -1.21 -19.71 0.25
N LYS A 736 -0.98 -20.66 -0.64
CA LYS A 736 0.34 -21.19 -0.96
C LYS A 736 0.70 -20.79 -2.38
N THR A 737 1.77 -20.01 -2.52
CA THR A 737 2.34 -19.60 -3.81
C THR A 737 3.73 -20.20 -3.96
N GLN A 738 4.03 -20.78 -5.09
CA GLN A 738 5.35 -21.30 -5.41
C GLN A 738 5.64 -21.12 -6.89
N GLY A 739 6.89 -20.93 -7.23
CA GLY A 739 7.26 -20.72 -8.63
C GLY A 739 8.75 -20.55 -8.85
N ILE A 740 9.09 -20.33 -10.09
CA ILE A 740 10.44 -20.07 -10.58
C ILE A 740 10.38 -18.77 -11.37
N GLU A 741 11.22 -17.81 -11.03
CA GLU A 741 11.44 -16.58 -11.77
C GLU A 741 12.80 -16.64 -12.46
N PHE A 742 12.88 -16.16 -13.70
CA PHE A 742 14.15 -16.03 -14.40
C PHE A 742 14.26 -14.68 -15.10
N ASP A 743 15.50 -14.21 -15.23
CA ASP A 743 15.86 -13.00 -15.96
C ASP A 743 17.20 -13.24 -16.66
N VAL A 744 17.26 -12.99 -17.95
CA VAL A 744 18.46 -13.13 -18.78
C VAL A 744 18.65 -11.86 -19.58
N ASN A 745 19.76 -11.17 -19.34
CA ASN A 745 20.18 -10.02 -20.13
C ASN A 745 21.44 -10.38 -20.89
N VAL A 746 21.34 -10.41 -22.22
CA VAL A 746 22.47 -10.77 -23.09
C VAL A 746 23.45 -9.59 -23.26
N GLY A 747 23.07 -8.40 -22.77
CA GLY A 747 23.82 -7.18 -23.02
C GLY A 747 23.70 -6.70 -24.47
N ARG A 748 24.47 -5.67 -24.81
CA ARG A 748 24.45 -5.12 -26.16
C ARG A 748 25.35 -5.91 -27.09
N ILE A 749 24.79 -6.35 -28.21
CA ILE A 749 25.51 -6.91 -29.35
C ILE A 749 25.94 -5.75 -30.26
N ASP A 750 27.21 -5.36 -30.21
CA ASP A 750 27.69 -4.14 -30.85
C ASP A 750 27.49 -4.15 -32.37
N ALA A 751 27.58 -5.32 -33.03
CA ALA A 751 27.39 -5.48 -34.48
C ALA A 751 26.03 -5.02 -34.98
N ILE A 752 24.96 -5.27 -34.15
CA ILE A 752 23.58 -4.91 -34.49
C ILE A 752 23.06 -3.78 -33.61
N ARG A 753 23.87 -3.27 -32.69
CA ARG A 753 23.55 -2.22 -31.70
C ARG A 753 22.28 -2.49 -30.90
N THR A 754 21.97 -3.77 -30.63
CA THR A 754 20.75 -4.24 -29.99
C THR A 754 21.07 -5.01 -28.73
N SER A 755 20.32 -4.81 -27.68
CA SER A 755 20.34 -5.61 -26.45
C SER A 755 19.06 -6.44 -26.35
N PHE A 756 19.18 -7.65 -25.78
CA PHE A 756 18.05 -8.54 -25.54
C PHE A 756 17.95 -8.83 -24.06
N GLN A 757 16.76 -8.71 -23.55
CA GLN A 757 16.40 -9.20 -22.22
C GLN A 757 15.21 -10.14 -22.34
N LEU A 758 15.30 -11.27 -21.64
CA LEU A 758 14.23 -12.25 -21.49
C LEU A 758 13.97 -12.44 -20.02
N ASN A 759 12.76 -12.20 -19.61
CA ASN A 759 12.32 -12.50 -18.25
C ASN A 759 11.01 -13.31 -18.26
N GLY A 760 10.78 -14.05 -17.18
CA GLY A 760 9.57 -14.83 -17.05
C GLY A 760 9.42 -15.42 -15.66
N ALA A 761 8.22 -15.95 -15.42
CA ALA A 761 7.88 -16.66 -14.19
C ALA A 761 6.96 -17.86 -14.51
N TRP A 762 7.15 -18.94 -13.74
CA TRP A 762 6.31 -20.13 -13.78
C TRP A 762 5.88 -20.55 -12.37
#